data_74756b0d4523589a6b69945e313be88e
#
_entry.id   74756b0d4523589a6b69945e313be88e
#
_cell.length_a   1.000
_cell.length_b   1.000
_cell.length_c   1.000
_cell.angle_alpha   90.00
_cell.angle_beta   90.00
_cell.angle_gamma   90.00
#
_symmetry.space_group_name_H-M   'P 1'
#
loop_
_entity.id
_entity.type
_entity.pdbx_description
1 polymer ?
#
loop_
_entity_poly.entity_id
_entity_poly.type
_entity_poly.pdbx_seq_one_letter_code
_entity_poly.pdbx_strand_id
1 'polypeptide(L)'
;VGATNNSFSRIINALTPHLMDAEGNDLFDDVRVERYKDRSDGAITVSRLDIGSLIALVPELPLDDAVRSFVTAHAPEGYLKDVSVAFSGNPSDPGNWRPAATFKDLSLKAADGIPGIRAISGSISPLKNGEGFKVVLDSPKSTLSFPGIFRHPDMKFDTLKATAEIVPHPTLTVRLPSFEASNPDAALKGSGSWQATGGPGTLELNGTISRARATAVPYYIPLVVGDDVLDWLEAGILGGSGSNGTFIVKGPLEHFPWDGKHKNDGHFAIEADMTGGRLDFLPSHVRKADGSWETASSWPVLNNIDAHLAFIGNGFEIRGRSATSHDLKASDVVVSMKSYTDADLEITGRAQGDLGRVLRYLNQGRMLNDILSSAFAESKGSGAADVRMNLHIPLSGDIVRNLRVNIDADIRNATFYYGLNLPTVSGVNGSLHITEKSVVTPTPLTGTSPGGKPVKVTAETKDGVMTLGIDAEPTTAELEHFLGIDVAELFFKKLTGTSPVHVDAEIGLTKSRFAVTGRTDLDGIASTLPEPYEKAAGEKWPTTFSVTLPEKAMHVDVSSPGRAAVALRFTRDKDGLSLRHGYAGLGSAPMRAPAEGIAIRVETPRASIDDWQPYILQDESPAKPGSGRTAAGESAVDRISMVEAEIGGALWSDKEFRNLSLTARRFAKNDWHVRVAGDDAAGQIEYNQATSEAHARLKVNLTRFALPDSKAESFVPSARQEAVTTVSALPDISLVIDDLKVGKRHLGKVEFEASRRVEAGNIVWRITEAALRNAGSVIRARGSWVHTPGKSGETSVSIDGNIPDAGKLLASLDIPHAVNGAPTTLHADLSWNNAPHRPDLSTLRGS
;
A
#
# COMPACT_ATOMS: atom_id res chain seq x y z
N VAL A 1 -22.27 67.04 -63.18
CA VAL A 1 -21.89 67.03 -61.79
C VAL A 1 -23.00 67.49 -60.87
N GLY A 2 -24.07 68.22 -61.45
CA GLY A 2 -25.18 68.68 -60.62
C GLY A 2 -26.34 67.69 -60.39
N ALA A 3 -26.44 66.66 -61.13
CA ALA A 3 -27.61 65.72 -61.11
C ALA A 3 -27.52 64.63 -60.04
N THR A 4 -26.35 64.15 -59.70
CA THR A 4 -26.16 63.05 -58.76
C THR A 4 -26.36 63.49 -57.30
N ASN A 5 -26.09 64.75 -56.99
CA ASN A 5 -26.24 65.24 -55.61
C ASN A 5 -27.69 65.50 -55.22
N ASN A 6 -28.53 65.78 -56.14
CA ASN A 6 -29.98 65.97 -55.88
C ASN A 6 -30.67 64.60 -55.63
N SER A 7 -30.11 63.52 -56.16
CA SER A 7 -30.70 62.21 -56.02
C SER A 7 -30.47 61.63 -54.63
N PHE A 8 -29.26 61.79 -54.03
CA PHE A 8 -28.95 61.27 -52.68
C PHE A 8 -29.69 62.07 -51.58
N SER A 9 -29.74 63.44 -51.68
CA SER A 9 -30.55 64.22 -50.79
C SER A 9 -32.05 63.96 -50.93
N ARG A 10 -32.52 63.66 -52.16
CA ARG A 10 -33.95 63.27 -52.40
C ARG A 10 -34.28 61.85 -51.87
N ILE A 11 -33.35 60.91 -51.92
CA ILE A 11 -33.50 59.56 -51.40
C ILE A 11 -33.57 59.65 -49.87
N ILE A 12 -32.64 60.33 -49.21
CA ILE A 12 -32.65 60.51 -47.81
C ILE A 12 -33.92 61.27 -47.33
N ASN A 13 -34.23 62.31 -47.91
CA ASN A 13 -35.48 63.13 -47.60
C ASN A 13 -36.77 62.36 -47.92
N ALA A 14 -36.76 61.39 -48.80
CA ALA A 14 -37.92 60.53 -49.13
C ALA A 14 -37.99 59.32 -48.17
N LEU A 15 -36.89 58.84 -47.60
CA LEU A 15 -36.85 57.73 -46.69
C LEU A 15 -37.09 58.06 -45.23
N THR A 16 -36.85 59.33 -44.84
CA THR A 16 -36.86 59.78 -43.45
C THR A 16 -38.24 59.93 -42.79
N PRO A 17 -39.38 60.15 -43.50
CA PRO A 17 -40.64 60.36 -42.82
C PRO A 17 -41.46 59.11 -42.49
N HIS A 18 -41.07 57.91 -42.91
CA HIS A 18 -42.00 56.78 -42.86
C HIS A 18 -41.31 55.39 -42.58
N LEU A 19 -40.05 55.34 -42.21
CA LEU A 19 -39.39 54.08 -41.85
C LEU A 19 -39.49 53.88 -40.35
N MET A 20 -40.41 53.02 -39.95
CA MET A 20 -40.61 52.60 -38.56
C MET A 20 -40.12 51.17 -38.38
N ASP A 21 -39.64 50.85 -37.16
CA ASP A 21 -39.43 49.45 -36.76
C ASP A 21 -40.76 48.73 -36.59
N ALA A 22 -40.67 47.40 -36.29
CA ALA A 22 -41.87 46.56 -36.10
C ALA A 22 -42.72 47.01 -34.88
N GLU A 23 -42.16 47.74 -33.98
CA GLU A 23 -42.76 48.31 -32.78
C GLU A 23 -43.27 49.74 -32.99
N GLY A 24 -43.13 50.29 -34.20
CA GLY A 24 -43.67 51.65 -34.56
C GLY A 24 -42.77 52.79 -34.14
N ASN A 25 -41.48 52.56 -33.85
CA ASN A 25 -40.52 53.63 -33.59
C ASN A 25 -39.84 54.08 -34.89
N ASP A 26 -39.55 55.36 -35.00
CA ASP A 26 -38.83 55.92 -36.18
C ASP A 26 -37.42 55.35 -36.24
N LEU A 27 -37.02 54.75 -37.37
CA LEU A 27 -35.70 54.19 -37.64
C LEU A 27 -34.60 55.28 -37.71
N PHE A 28 -35.02 56.48 -38.11
CA PHE A 28 -34.13 57.61 -38.25
C PHE A 28 -34.79 58.82 -37.55
N ASP A 29 -34.06 59.42 -36.62
CA ASP A 29 -34.43 60.67 -35.97
C ASP A 29 -33.54 61.80 -36.48
N ASP A 30 -34.17 62.91 -36.93
CA ASP A 30 -33.49 64.15 -37.33
C ASP A 30 -32.32 63.99 -38.28
N VAL A 31 -32.52 63.39 -39.48
CA VAL A 31 -31.45 63.29 -40.49
C VAL A 31 -31.24 64.64 -41.17
N ARG A 32 -30.05 65.21 -41.05
CA ARG A 32 -29.64 66.44 -41.72
C ARG A 32 -28.41 66.16 -42.59
N VAL A 33 -28.49 66.74 -43.83
CA VAL A 33 -27.38 66.71 -44.77
C VAL A 33 -26.98 68.14 -45.07
N GLU A 34 -25.80 68.53 -44.68
CA GLU A 34 -25.24 69.84 -44.93
C GLU A 34 -24.11 69.73 -46.00
N ARG A 35 -24.19 70.58 -47.01
CA ARG A 35 -23.10 70.67 -47.97
C ARG A 35 -22.77 72.16 -48.14
N TYR A 36 -21.51 72.48 -47.99
CA TYR A 36 -21.06 73.86 -48.12
C TYR A 36 -20.90 74.25 -49.57
N LYS A 37 -21.56 75.35 -49.99
CA LYS A 37 -21.52 75.86 -51.35
C LYS A 37 -20.08 76.17 -51.71
N ASP A 38 -19.58 75.75 -52.84
CA ASP A 38 -18.24 75.92 -53.38
C ASP A 38 -17.10 75.20 -52.70
N ARG A 39 -17.39 74.23 -51.84
CA ARG A 39 -16.43 73.32 -51.25
C ARG A 39 -16.81 71.87 -51.50
N SER A 40 -15.81 70.99 -51.62
CA SER A 40 -15.98 69.55 -51.69
C SER A 40 -16.30 68.91 -50.29
N ASP A 41 -16.54 69.77 -49.31
CA ASP A 41 -16.77 69.38 -47.92
C ASP A 41 -18.27 69.33 -47.60
N GLY A 42 -18.65 68.42 -46.68
CA GLY A 42 -20.04 68.31 -46.25
C GLY A 42 -20.09 67.48 -44.95
N ALA A 43 -21.31 67.37 -44.38
CA ALA A 43 -21.59 66.60 -43.22
C ALA A 43 -22.96 65.97 -43.31
N ILE A 44 -23.10 64.73 -42.82
CA ILE A 44 -24.39 64.05 -42.58
C ILE A 44 -24.48 63.86 -41.04
N THR A 45 -25.60 64.31 -40.48
CA THR A 45 -25.92 64.11 -39.06
C THR A 45 -27.23 63.37 -38.92
N VAL A 46 -27.24 62.40 -37.97
CA VAL A 46 -28.41 61.60 -37.60
C VAL A 46 -28.47 61.53 -36.09
N SER A 47 -29.56 61.91 -35.48
CA SER A 47 -29.70 61.91 -34.01
C SER A 47 -29.74 60.53 -33.44
N ARG A 48 -30.41 59.59 -34.12
CA ARG A 48 -30.49 58.16 -33.72
C ARG A 48 -30.62 57.31 -34.96
N LEU A 49 -29.95 56.15 -34.93
CA LEU A 49 -29.98 55.15 -36.00
C LEU A 49 -29.99 53.73 -35.38
N ASP A 50 -30.99 52.94 -35.69
CA ASP A 50 -31.06 51.50 -35.43
C ASP A 50 -30.35 50.77 -36.53
N ILE A 51 -29.23 50.10 -36.19
CA ILE A 51 -28.39 49.42 -37.16
C ILE A 51 -29.12 48.14 -37.68
N GLY A 52 -29.79 47.35 -36.82
CA GLY A 52 -30.51 46.16 -37.20
C GLY A 52 -31.61 46.42 -38.23
N SER A 53 -32.37 47.46 -38.02
CA SER A 53 -33.41 47.89 -38.95
C SER A 53 -32.81 48.43 -40.25
N LEU A 54 -31.69 49.13 -40.20
CA LEU A 54 -30.99 49.59 -41.39
C LEU A 54 -30.51 48.44 -42.27
N ILE A 55 -30.02 47.36 -41.61
CA ILE A 55 -29.53 46.15 -42.31
C ILE A 55 -30.65 45.43 -43.08
N ALA A 56 -31.87 45.45 -42.59
CA ALA A 56 -33.01 44.89 -43.30
C ALA A 56 -33.22 45.55 -44.66
N LEU A 57 -32.72 46.76 -44.83
CA LEU A 57 -32.82 47.53 -46.13
C LEU A 57 -31.61 47.31 -47.04
N VAL A 58 -30.54 46.67 -46.59
CA VAL A 58 -29.29 46.46 -47.34
C VAL A 58 -29.50 45.82 -48.74
N PRO A 59 -30.44 44.84 -48.92
CA PRO A 59 -30.69 44.29 -50.21
C PRO A 59 -31.18 45.35 -51.24
N GLU A 60 -31.88 46.36 -50.79
CA GLU A 60 -32.51 47.39 -51.63
C GLU A 60 -31.57 48.63 -51.89
N LEU A 61 -30.48 48.70 -51.13
CA LEU A 61 -29.52 49.79 -51.20
C LEU A 61 -28.45 49.54 -52.29
N PRO A 62 -28.05 50.57 -53.05
CA PRO A 62 -26.96 50.48 -54.03
C PRO A 62 -25.58 50.47 -53.32
N LEU A 63 -25.29 49.44 -52.56
CA LEU A 63 -24.02 49.25 -51.83
C LEU A 63 -23.02 48.42 -52.61
N ASP A 64 -21.74 48.71 -52.39
CA ASP A 64 -20.64 47.88 -52.87
C ASP A 64 -20.81 46.43 -52.38
N ASP A 65 -20.42 45.43 -53.21
CA ASP A 65 -20.51 44.04 -52.89
C ASP A 65 -19.71 43.65 -51.61
N ALA A 66 -18.58 44.34 -51.39
CA ALA A 66 -17.78 44.15 -50.19
C ALA A 66 -18.53 44.57 -48.90
N VAL A 67 -19.22 45.73 -48.91
CA VAL A 67 -20.06 46.20 -47.80
C VAL A 67 -21.26 45.27 -47.61
N ARG A 68 -21.92 44.84 -48.68
CA ARG A 68 -23.01 43.87 -48.62
C ARG A 68 -22.60 42.56 -48.00
N SER A 69 -21.46 41.98 -48.42
CA SER A 69 -20.88 40.78 -47.91
C SER A 69 -20.54 40.93 -46.42
N PHE A 70 -19.87 42.01 -46.03
CA PHE A 70 -19.54 42.31 -44.64
C PHE A 70 -20.79 42.34 -43.74
N VAL A 71 -21.80 43.14 -44.15
CA VAL A 71 -23.06 43.26 -43.39
C VAL A 71 -23.77 41.92 -43.26
N THR A 72 -23.79 41.13 -44.33
CA THR A 72 -24.43 39.81 -44.33
C THR A 72 -23.66 38.81 -43.41
N ALA A 73 -22.36 38.81 -43.46
CA ALA A 73 -21.52 37.92 -42.68
C ALA A 73 -21.54 38.25 -41.18
N HIS A 74 -21.44 39.54 -40.90
CA HIS A 74 -21.30 40.04 -39.49
C HIS A 74 -22.60 40.40 -38.80
N ALA A 75 -23.70 40.59 -39.59
CA ALA A 75 -25.03 40.91 -39.09
C ALA A 75 -24.99 41.93 -37.90
N PRO A 76 -24.52 43.17 -38.17
CA PRO A 76 -24.40 44.18 -37.11
C PRO A 76 -25.75 44.57 -36.55
N GLU A 77 -25.84 44.74 -35.24
CA GLU A 77 -27.02 45.14 -34.48
C GLU A 77 -26.60 46.21 -33.43
N GLY A 78 -27.55 47.04 -33.00
CA GLY A 78 -27.36 48.04 -31.97
C GLY A 78 -27.82 49.44 -32.42
N TYR A 79 -27.49 50.41 -31.60
CA TYR A 79 -27.94 51.77 -31.80
C TYR A 79 -26.75 52.74 -31.93
N LEU A 80 -26.86 53.64 -32.94
CA LEU A 80 -26.00 54.83 -33.02
C LEU A 80 -26.78 56.07 -32.59
N LYS A 81 -26.09 56.97 -31.86
CA LYS A 81 -26.61 58.26 -31.46
C LYS A 81 -25.65 59.38 -31.83
N ASP A 82 -26.15 60.55 -32.05
CA ASP A 82 -25.40 61.77 -32.38
C ASP A 82 -24.40 61.51 -33.51
N VAL A 83 -24.84 60.76 -34.51
CA VAL A 83 -24.01 60.40 -35.68
C VAL A 83 -23.71 61.66 -36.48
N SER A 84 -22.45 61.89 -36.71
CA SER A 84 -21.94 62.93 -37.59
C SER A 84 -20.84 62.40 -38.48
N VAL A 85 -21.01 62.41 -39.76
CA VAL A 85 -19.99 62.07 -40.75
C VAL A 85 -19.63 63.29 -41.54
N ALA A 86 -18.58 64.00 -41.16
CA ALA A 86 -18.00 65.03 -41.97
C ALA A 86 -17.10 64.44 -43.06
N PHE A 87 -17.12 65.01 -44.25
CA PHE A 87 -16.24 64.53 -45.35
C PHE A 87 -15.62 65.76 -46.01
N SER A 88 -14.38 65.56 -46.48
CA SER A 88 -13.64 66.60 -47.22
C SER A 88 -13.13 66.06 -48.52
N GLY A 89 -13.48 66.63 -49.68
CA GLY A 89 -13.14 66.02 -50.99
C GLY A 89 -14.25 65.13 -51.57
N ASN A 90 -13.83 64.03 -52.24
CA ASN A 90 -14.81 63.14 -52.88
C ASN A 90 -15.49 62.23 -51.79
N PRO A 91 -16.82 62.35 -51.68
CA PRO A 91 -17.55 61.58 -50.68
C PRO A 91 -17.63 60.06 -51.01
N SER A 92 -17.24 59.65 -52.18
CA SER A 92 -17.14 58.23 -52.53
C SER A 92 -15.86 57.56 -52.04
N ASP A 93 -14.95 58.36 -51.53
CA ASP A 93 -13.73 57.83 -50.89
C ASP A 93 -13.84 57.83 -49.35
N PRO A 94 -14.00 56.63 -48.73
CA PRO A 94 -14.13 56.52 -47.28
C PRO A 94 -12.94 57.16 -46.51
N GLY A 95 -11.76 57.26 -47.11
CA GLY A 95 -10.58 57.92 -46.50
C GLY A 95 -10.81 59.40 -46.23
N ASN A 96 -11.78 60.02 -46.88
CA ASN A 96 -12.16 61.41 -46.67
C ASN A 96 -13.18 61.59 -45.56
N TRP A 97 -13.71 60.49 -44.97
CA TRP A 97 -14.75 60.59 -43.94
C TRP A 97 -14.15 60.80 -42.56
N ARG A 98 -14.86 61.55 -41.74
CA ARG A 98 -14.55 61.86 -40.34
C ARG A 98 -15.79 61.53 -39.51
N PRO A 99 -16.05 60.23 -39.20
CA PRO A 99 -17.21 59.82 -38.44
C PRO A 99 -17.04 60.19 -36.96
N ALA A 100 -18.11 60.58 -36.34
CA ALA A 100 -18.30 60.77 -34.92
C ALA A 100 -19.67 60.20 -34.56
N ALA A 101 -19.73 59.34 -33.55
CA ALA A 101 -20.97 58.75 -33.08
C ALA A 101 -20.81 58.19 -31.68
N THR A 102 -21.89 58.11 -30.95
CA THR A 102 -22.02 57.28 -29.76
C THR A 102 -22.77 56.01 -30.14
N PHE A 103 -22.21 54.84 -29.85
CA PHE A 103 -22.88 53.57 -30.12
C PHE A 103 -23.26 52.87 -28.81
N LYS A 104 -24.39 52.18 -28.82
CA LYS A 104 -24.92 51.48 -27.66
C LYS A 104 -25.36 50.05 -28.10
N ASP A 105 -24.95 49.08 -27.28
CA ASP A 105 -25.28 47.63 -27.43
C ASP A 105 -24.91 47.11 -28.84
N LEU A 106 -23.79 47.62 -29.42
CA LEU A 106 -23.29 47.17 -30.73
C LEU A 106 -22.88 45.71 -30.64
N SER A 107 -23.39 44.95 -31.62
CA SER A 107 -23.11 43.51 -31.74
C SER A 107 -22.73 43.17 -33.18
N LEU A 108 -21.75 42.33 -33.36
CA LEU A 108 -21.31 41.75 -34.64
C LEU A 108 -21.09 40.26 -34.46
N LYS A 109 -21.54 39.47 -35.41
CA LYS A 109 -21.16 38.03 -35.44
C LYS A 109 -19.71 37.89 -35.87
N ALA A 110 -19.02 36.88 -35.29
CA ALA A 110 -17.69 36.53 -35.73
C ALA A 110 -17.73 35.92 -37.13
N ALA A 111 -16.95 36.42 -38.03
CA ALA A 111 -16.81 35.92 -39.43
C ALA A 111 -15.49 36.44 -40.05
N ASP A 112 -15.01 35.74 -41.09
CA ASP A 112 -13.86 36.15 -41.90
C ASP A 112 -12.60 36.57 -41.08
N GLY A 113 -12.37 35.89 -39.97
CA GLY A 113 -11.22 36.18 -39.06
C GLY A 113 -11.42 37.40 -38.16
N ILE A 114 -12.57 38.07 -38.24
CA ILE A 114 -12.92 39.18 -37.35
C ILE A 114 -13.66 38.62 -36.13
N PRO A 115 -13.22 38.95 -34.89
CA PRO A 115 -13.90 38.52 -33.67
C PRO A 115 -15.33 39.02 -33.58
N GLY A 116 -16.21 38.23 -33.00
CA GLY A 116 -17.56 38.71 -32.68
C GLY A 116 -17.55 39.63 -31.45
N ILE A 117 -18.50 40.53 -31.43
CA ILE A 117 -18.76 41.42 -30.30
C ILE A 117 -20.25 41.40 -29.96
N ARG A 118 -20.58 41.57 -28.67
CA ARG A 118 -21.98 41.67 -28.23
C ARG A 118 -22.09 42.71 -27.11
N ALA A 119 -23.09 43.58 -27.25
CA ALA A 119 -23.43 44.62 -26.29
C ALA A 119 -22.27 45.58 -25.98
N ILE A 120 -21.51 45.94 -27.01
CA ILE A 120 -20.42 46.92 -26.88
C ILE A 120 -20.98 48.32 -26.99
N SER A 121 -20.65 49.20 -26.04
CA SER A 121 -21.07 50.61 -26.00
C SER A 121 -19.87 51.52 -25.89
N GLY A 122 -19.98 52.69 -26.52
CA GLY A 122 -18.87 53.63 -26.56
C GLY A 122 -19.09 54.79 -27.53
N SER A 123 -18.00 55.39 -27.95
CA SER A 123 -18.03 56.49 -28.94
C SER A 123 -16.86 56.35 -29.94
N ILE A 124 -17.08 56.81 -31.14
CA ILE A 124 -16.07 57.02 -32.16
C ILE A 124 -15.96 58.48 -32.51
N SER A 125 -14.78 59.01 -32.74
CA SER A 125 -14.50 60.38 -33.13
C SER A 125 -13.24 60.44 -34.00
N PRO A 126 -13.07 61.44 -34.86
CA PRO A 126 -11.86 61.63 -35.62
C PRO A 126 -10.64 61.89 -34.73
N LEU A 127 -9.47 61.41 -35.10
CA LEU A 127 -8.22 61.85 -34.49
C LEU A 127 -7.92 63.34 -34.82
N LYS A 128 -7.26 64.05 -33.90
CA LYS A 128 -6.95 65.49 -34.08
C LYS A 128 -6.07 65.77 -35.31
N ASN A 129 -5.22 64.82 -35.70
CA ASN A 129 -4.39 64.89 -36.92
C ASN A 129 -5.14 64.53 -38.19
N GLY A 130 -6.39 64.09 -38.07
CA GLY A 130 -7.19 63.68 -39.22
C GLY A 130 -6.86 62.40 -39.88
N GLU A 131 -5.90 61.64 -39.40
CA GLU A 131 -5.39 60.40 -40.00
C GLU A 131 -6.03 59.11 -39.48
N GLY A 132 -7.16 59.19 -38.81
CA GLY A 132 -7.82 58.01 -38.30
C GLY A 132 -8.91 58.33 -37.24
N PHE A 133 -9.25 57.33 -36.43
CA PHE A 133 -10.36 57.42 -35.50
C PHE A 133 -9.92 57.07 -34.10
N LYS A 134 -10.49 57.76 -33.09
CA LYS A 134 -10.45 57.41 -31.69
C LYS A 134 -11.74 56.73 -31.30
N VAL A 135 -11.64 55.53 -30.77
CA VAL A 135 -12.76 54.74 -30.20
C VAL A 135 -12.59 54.69 -28.70
N VAL A 136 -13.62 55.07 -27.95
CA VAL A 136 -13.66 54.96 -26.52
C VAL A 136 -14.76 53.97 -26.15
N LEU A 137 -14.41 52.88 -25.52
CA LEU A 137 -15.33 51.85 -25.04
C LEU A 137 -15.64 52.06 -23.56
N ASP A 138 -16.91 51.91 -23.20
CA ASP A 138 -17.37 51.78 -21.81
C ASP A 138 -18.58 50.84 -21.82
N SER A 139 -18.29 49.56 -21.75
CA SER A 139 -19.28 48.52 -22.05
C SER A 139 -19.44 47.59 -20.84
N PRO A 140 -20.49 47.81 -20.03
CA PRO A 140 -20.85 46.84 -19.00
C PRO A 140 -21.55 45.60 -19.65
N LYS A 141 -21.26 44.40 -19.06
CA LYS A 141 -21.92 43.13 -19.48
C LYS A 141 -21.79 42.79 -20.98
N SER A 142 -20.61 43.03 -21.52
CA SER A 142 -20.29 42.79 -22.91
C SER A 142 -19.65 41.40 -23.16
N THR A 143 -19.60 40.98 -24.42
CA THR A 143 -18.96 39.72 -24.80
C THR A 143 -18.07 39.95 -26.03
N LEU A 144 -16.86 39.40 -26.00
CA LEU A 144 -15.99 39.20 -27.17
C LEU A 144 -15.99 37.71 -27.54
N SER A 145 -16.13 37.38 -28.85
CA SER A 145 -16.20 36.03 -29.31
C SER A 145 -15.06 35.74 -30.31
N PHE A 146 -14.29 34.69 -30.02
CA PHE A 146 -13.10 34.29 -30.80
C PHE A 146 -13.21 32.80 -31.22
N PRO A 147 -14.13 32.45 -32.13
CA PRO A 147 -14.29 31.09 -32.61
C PRO A 147 -13.02 30.60 -33.32
N GLY A 148 -12.63 29.33 -33.01
CA GLY A 148 -11.43 28.72 -33.56
C GLY A 148 -10.11 29.14 -32.88
N ILE A 149 -10.14 30.09 -31.91
CA ILE A 149 -8.97 30.48 -31.14
C ILE A 149 -9.02 29.86 -29.75
N PHE A 150 -10.18 29.88 -29.08
CA PHE A 150 -10.35 29.33 -27.75
C PHE A 150 -11.41 28.24 -27.74
N ARG A 151 -11.23 27.27 -26.83
CA ARG A 151 -12.22 26.16 -26.62
C ARG A 151 -13.61 26.72 -26.24
N HIS A 152 -13.61 27.79 -25.45
CA HIS A 152 -14.80 28.57 -25.10
C HIS A 152 -14.70 29.96 -25.76
N PRO A 153 -15.28 30.14 -26.97
CA PRO A 153 -15.03 31.33 -27.77
C PRO A 153 -15.59 32.61 -27.16
N ASP A 154 -16.62 32.54 -26.35
CA ASP A 154 -17.35 33.71 -25.80
C ASP A 154 -16.80 34.17 -24.46
N MET A 155 -15.99 35.24 -24.50
CA MET A 155 -15.43 35.87 -23.31
C MET A 155 -16.38 36.96 -22.82
N LYS A 156 -17.05 36.75 -21.70
CA LYS A 156 -18.00 37.67 -21.07
C LYS A 156 -17.28 38.59 -20.13
N PHE A 157 -17.59 39.90 -20.16
CA PHE A 157 -17.04 40.93 -19.31
C PHE A 157 -18.15 41.65 -18.52
N ASP A 158 -17.93 41.85 -17.25
CA ASP A 158 -18.73 42.75 -16.41
C ASP A 158 -18.36 44.22 -16.69
N THR A 159 -17.07 44.46 -16.99
CA THR A 159 -16.55 45.76 -17.38
C THR A 159 -15.56 45.59 -18.52
N LEU A 160 -15.80 46.34 -19.61
CA LEU A 160 -14.84 46.45 -20.70
C LEU A 160 -14.70 47.94 -21.06
N LYS A 161 -13.58 48.52 -20.71
CA LYS A 161 -13.24 49.92 -21.03
C LYS A 161 -11.97 49.92 -21.87
N ALA A 162 -11.93 50.70 -22.93
CA ALA A 162 -10.74 50.85 -23.73
C ALA A 162 -10.73 52.21 -24.45
N THR A 163 -9.53 52.73 -24.67
CA THR A 163 -9.32 53.76 -25.66
C THR A 163 -8.49 53.16 -26.79
N ALA A 164 -9.00 53.20 -28.01
CA ALA A 164 -8.32 52.76 -29.18
C ALA A 164 -8.15 53.90 -30.19
N GLU A 165 -7.01 53.95 -30.84
CA GLU A 165 -6.74 54.81 -31.99
C GLU A 165 -6.53 53.93 -33.19
N ILE A 166 -7.36 54.11 -34.19
CA ILE A 166 -7.35 53.31 -35.43
C ILE A 166 -6.84 54.17 -36.56
N VAL A 167 -5.70 53.81 -37.13
CA VAL A 167 -5.05 54.49 -38.26
C VAL A 167 -5.08 53.54 -39.46
N PRO A 168 -5.94 53.78 -40.44
CA PRO A 168 -6.11 52.89 -41.59
C PRO A 168 -4.93 52.83 -42.55
N HIS A 169 -4.21 53.92 -42.74
CA HIS A 169 -3.17 54.07 -43.74
C HIS A 169 -1.82 54.54 -43.17
N PRO A 170 -0.62 54.14 -43.70
CA PRO A 170 -0.44 53.23 -44.83
C PRO A 170 -0.67 51.77 -44.50
N THR A 171 -0.59 51.41 -43.23
CA THR A 171 -0.86 50.06 -42.69
C THR A 171 -1.88 50.19 -41.58
N LEU A 172 -2.97 49.43 -41.66
CA LEU A 172 -3.97 49.41 -40.58
C LEU A 172 -3.29 49.15 -39.25
N THR A 173 -3.38 50.15 -38.35
CA THR A 173 -2.77 50.10 -37.03
C THR A 173 -3.85 50.42 -36.00
N VAL A 174 -3.97 49.62 -34.99
CA VAL A 174 -4.81 49.85 -33.81
C VAL A 174 -3.89 50.04 -32.62
N ARG A 175 -3.87 51.26 -32.06
CA ARG A 175 -3.17 51.53 -30.81
C ARG A 175 -4.19 51.53 -29.69
N LEU A 176 -3.82 50.92 -28.59
CA LEU A 176 -4.59 50.84 -27.34
C LEU A 176 -3.85 51.57 -26.21
N PRO A 177 -3.95 52.92 -26.11
CA PRO A 177 -3.31 53.65 -25.02
C PRO A 177 -3.69 53.13 -23.63
N SER A 178 -4.90 52.64 -23.48
CA SER A 178 -5.36 51.99 -22.24
C SER A 178 -6.54 51.08 -22.49
N PHE A 179 -6.58 49.97 -21.74
CA PHE A 179 -7.77 49.16 -21.60
C PHE A 179 -7.91 48.63 -20.17
N GLU A 180 -9.14 48.36 -19.78
CA GLU A 180 -9.51 47.71 -18.52
C GLU A 180 -10.62 46.70 -18.80
N ALA A 181 -10.39 45.46 -18.40
CA ALA A 181 -11.35 44.39 -18.55
C ALA A 181 -11.50 43.59 -17.25
N SER A 182 -12.73 43.32 -16.87
CA SER A 182 -13.00 42.49 -15.68
C SER A 182 -14.24 41.63 -15.83
N ASN A 183 -14.17 40.47 -15.22
CA ASN A 183 -15.27 39.54 -15.05
C ASN A 183 -15.05 38.70 -13.75
N PRO A 184 -15.89 37.71 -13.41
CA PRO A 184 -15.68 36.89 -12.24
C PRO A 184 -14.34 36.14 -12.25
N ASP A 185 -13.77 35.85 -13.42
CA ASP A 185 -12.54 35.07 -13.60
C ASP A 185 -11.28 35.92 -13.43
N ALA A 186 -11.27 37.15 -13.98
CA ALA A 186 -10.09 37.99 -13.99
C ALA A 186 -10.41 39.49 -13.96
N ALA A 187 -9.43 40.26 -13.56
CA ALA A 187 -9.43 41.73 -13.71
C ALA A 187 -8.04 42.19 -14.16
N LEU A 188 -7.97 42.87 -15.28
CA LEU A 188 -6.74 43.26 -15.93
C LEU A 188 -6.81 44.70 -16.50
N LYS A 189 -5.65 45.33 -16.61
CA LYS A 189 -5.47 46.64 -17.25
C LYS A 189 -4.21 46.62 -18.08
N GLY A 190 -4.19 47.37 -19.16
CA GLY A 190 -3.00 47.37 -19.98
C GLY A 190 -3.04 48.42 -21.09
N SER A 191 -2.06 48.33 -21.96
CA SER A 191 -1.93 49.10 -23.18
C SER A 191 -1.28 48.25 -24.27
N GLY A 192 -1.36 48.67 -25.52
CA GLY A 192 -0.71 47.91 -26.59
C GLY A 192 -0.97 48.51 -27.99
N SER A 193 -0.57 47.72 -28.98
CA SER A 193 -0.86 48.05 -30.38
C SER A 193 -0.93 46.80 -31.21
N TRP A 194 -1.67 46.81 -32.29
CA TRP A 194 -1.72 45.77 -33.31
C TRP A 194 -1.55 46.41 -34.68
N GLN A 195 -0.83 45.72 -35.59
CA GLN A 195 -0.57 46.17 -36.96
C GLN A 195 -0.84 45.04 -37.93
N ALA A 196 -1.50 45.34 -39.03
CA ALA A 196 -1.78 44.40 -40.12
C ALA A 196 -0.53 44.24 -41.01
N THR A 197 0.45 43.48 -40.54
CA THR A 197 1.73 43.24 -41.22
C THR A 197 1.72 41.95 -42.11
N GLY A 198 0.57 41.41 -42.38
CA GLY A 198 0.34 40.13 -43.07
C GLY A 198 -0.18 39.07 -42.09
N GLY A 199 -0.98 38.11 -42.62
CA GLY A 199 -1.59 37.08 -41.79
C GLY A 199 -2.36 37.65 -40.60
N PRO A 200 -2.16 37.11 -39.38
CA PRO A 200 -2.83 37.58 -38.18
C PRO A 200 -2.24 38.92 -37.62
N GLY A 201 -1.18 39.44 -38.24
CA GLY A 201 -0.54 40.73 -37.88
C GLY A 201 0.49 40.62 -36.76
N THR A 202 0.97 41.80 -36.34
CA THR A 202 1.94 41.93 -35.23
C THR A 202 1.26 42.60 -34.03
N LEU A 203 1.38 41.96 -32.88
CA LEU A 203 0.80 42.44 -31.61
C LEU A 203 1.91 42.91 -30.66
N GLU A 204 1.64 44.01 -29.96
CA GLU A 204 2.37 44.40 -28.77
C GLU A 204 1.35 44.74 -27.69
N LEU A 205 1.30 43.94 -26.60
CA LEU A 205 0.34 44.07 -25.53
C LEU A 205 1.07 43.87 -24.19
N ASN A 206 0.82 44.79 -23.26
CA ASN A 206 1.38 44.68 -21.90
C ASN A 206 0.36 45.19 -20.88
N GLY A 207 0.50 44.73 -19.64
CA GLY A 207 -0.38 45.14 -18.58
C GLY A 207 -0.19 44.45 -17.26
N THR A 208 -1.19 44.63 -16.41
CA THR A 208 -1.23 44.06 -15.06
C THR A 208 -2.51 43.24 -14.85
N ILE A 209 -2.41 42.21 -14.05
CA ILE A 209 -3.51 41.35 -13.62
C ILE A 209 -3.67 41.56 -12.11
N SER A 210 -4.73 42.23 -11.71
CA SER A 210 -4.98 42.47 -10.27
C SER A 210 -5.68 41.31 -9.58
N ARG A 211 -6.41 40.46 -10.34
CA ARG A 211 -7.13 39.29 -9.86
C ARG A 211 -7.26 38.28 -11.00
N ALA A 212 -7.03 36.98 -10.66
CA ALA A 212 -7.33 35.87 -11.56
C ALA A 212 -7.84 34.69 -10.75
N ARG A 213 -8.80 33.95 -11.27
CA ARG A 213 -9.28 32.68 -10.74
C ARG A 213 -8.55 31.53 -11.44
N ALA A 214 -7.78 30.73 -10.71
CA ALA A 214 -6.95 29.70 -11.30
C ALA A 214 -7.75 28.67 -12.14
N THR A 215 -8.93 28.26 -11.67
CA THR A 215 -9.79 27.32 -12.41
C THR A 215 -10.37 27.86 -13.71
N ALA A 216 -10.25 29.15 -13.96
CA ALA A 216 -10.68 29.77 -15.21
C ALA A 216 -9.56 29.86 -16.26
N VAL A 217 -8.31 29.63 -15.88
CA VAL A 217 -7.15 29.72 -16.79
C VAL A 217 -7.36 28.92 -18.09
N PRO A 218 -7.85 27.67 -18.07
CA PRO A 218 -8.05 26.92 -19.32
C PRO A 218 -8.96 27.60 -20.34
N TYR A 219 -9.92 28.41 -19.89
CA TYR A 219 -10.86 29.11 -20.77
C TYR A 219 -10.19 30.22 -21.62
N TYR A 220 -9.03 30.69 -21.17
CA TYR A 220 -8.28 31.77 -21.80
C TYR A 220 -7.00 31.31 -22.51
N ILE A 221 -6.76 30.01 -22.54
CA ILE A 221 -5.62 29.43 -23.25
C ILE A 221 -6.02 29.09 -24.70
N PRO A 222 -5.27 29.53 -25.72
CA PRO A 222 -5.56 29.26 -27.12
C PRO A 222 -5.45 27.78 -27.48
N LEU A 223 -6.26 27.31 -28.43
CA LEU A 223 -6.25 25.93 -28.94
C LEU A 223 -4.90 25.49 -29.54
N VAL A 224 -4.06 26.45 -29.94
CA VAL A 224 -2.72 26.14 -30.49
C VAL A 224 -1.80 25.37 -29.52
N VAL A 225 -2.07 25.39 -28.21
CA VAL A 225 -1.31 24.60 -27.24
C VAL A 225 -1.63 23.11 -27.26
N GLY A 226 -2.71 22.71 -27.94
CA GLY A 226 -3.16 21.33 -28.04
C GLY A 226 -4.18 20.90 -26.99
N ASP A 227 -5.04 19.96 -27.35
CA ASP A 227 -6.14 19.48 -26.50
C ASP A 227 -5.65 18.78 -25.24
N ASP A 228 -4.58 18.00 -25.31
CA ASP A 228 -4.02 17.28 -24.16
C ASP A 228 -3.59 18.24 -23.03
N VAL A 229 -3.00 19.39 -23.40
CA VAL A 229 -2.60 20.43 -22.43
C VAL A 229 -3.83 21.09 -21.81
N LEU A 230 -4.83 21.42 -22.63
CA LEU A 230 -6.06 22.01 -22.15
C LEU A 230 -6.83 21.05 -21.21
N ASP A 231 -6.92 19.79 -21.57
CA ASP A 231 -7.54 18.73 -20.75
C ASP A 231 -6.80 18.59 -19.41
N TRP A 232 -5.45 18.59 -19.45
CA TRP A 232 -4.66 18.56 -18.23
C TRP A 232 -4.89 19.78 -17.34
N LEU A 233 -4.92 20.99 -17.92
CA LEU A 233 -5.18 22.23 -17.18
C LEU A 233 -6.57 22.23 -16.53
N GLU A 234 -7.61 21.80 -17.29
CA GLU A 234 -9.00 21.73 -16.80
C GLU A 234 -9.16 20.75 -15.63
N ALA A 235 -8.45 19.63 -15.67
CA ALA A 235 -8.56 18.62 -14.63
C ALA A 235 -7.55 18.81 -13.48
N GLY A 236 -6.38 19.36 -13.78
CA GLY A 236 -5.30 19.54 -12.80
C GLY A 236 -5.49 20.75 -11.92
N ILE A 237 -6.02 21.87 -12.43
CA ILE A 237 -6.21 23.10 -11.66
C ILE A 237 -7.54 23.05 -10.90
N LEU A 238 -7.48 22.71 -9.62
CA LEU A 238 -8.67 22.51 -8.77
C LEU A 238 -9.08 23.75 -7.97
N GLY A 239 -8.23 24.80 -7.90
CA GLY A 239 -8.52 26.02 -7.14
C GLY A 239 -7.32 26.96 -7.07
N GLY A 240 -7.57 28.15 -6.55
CA GLY A 240 -6.54 29.18 -6.31
C GLY A 240 -6.93 30.55 -6.85
N SER A 241 -6.25 31.57 -6.35
CA SER A 241 -6.42 32.96 -6.76
C SER A 241 -5.08 33.54 -7.15
N GLY A 242 -5.03 34.19 -8.33
CA GLY A 242 -3.89 34.96 -8.82
C GLY A 242 -4.02 36.44 -8.51
N SER A 243 -2.91 37.08 -8.21
CA SER A 243 -2.80 38.53 -7.97
C SER A 243 -1.41 39.06 -8.35
N ASN A 244 -1.22 40.37 -8.32
CA ASN A 244 0.04 41.05 -8.60
C ASN A 244 0.68 40.59 -9.94
N GLY A 245 -0.18 40.25 -10.90
CA GLY A 245 0.31 39.73 -12.15
C GLY A 245 0.72 40.82 -13.14
N THR A 246 1.62 40.47 -14.03
CA THR A 246 2.01 41.21 -15.22
C THR A 246 1.93 40.33 -16.45
N PHE A 247 1.69 40.94 -17.60
CA PHE A 247 1.76 40.20 -18.87
C PHE A 247 2.39 41.07 -19.95
N ILE A 248 3.16 40.41 -20.84
CA ILE A 248 3.73 40.99 -22.04
C ILE A 248 3.56 39.98 -23.16
N VAL A 249 2.99 40.43 -24.31
CA VAL A 249 2.90 39.68 -25.56
C VAL A 249 3.34 40.57 -26.68
N LYS A 250 4.44 40.26 -27.35
CA LYS A 250 5.02 41.14 -28.37
C LYS A 250 5.62 40.32 -29.50
N GLY A 251 5.18 40.52 -30.72
CA GLY A 251 5.72 39.88 -31.93
C GLY A 251 4.69 39.55 -32.99
N PRO A 252 5.14 38.98 -34.14
CA PRO A 252 4.25 38.50 -35.18
C PRO A 252 3.44 37.30 -34.69
N LEU A 253 2.12 37.42 -34.77
CA LEU A 253 1.19 36.37 -34.28
C LEU A 253 1.24 35.09 -35.15
N GLU A 254 1.69 35.19 -36.39
CA GLU A 254 1.88 34.04 -37.27
C GLU A 254 2.88 33.00 -36.70
N HIS A 255 3.86 33.47 -35.92
CA HIS A 255 4.88 32.62 -35.35
C HIS A 255 4.64 32.30 -33.86
N PHE A 256 3.52 32.72 -33.30
CA PHE A 256 3.18 32.40 -31.90
C PHE A 256 3.03 30.87 -31.72
N PRO A 257 3.59 30.29 -30.69
CA PRO A 257 4.19 30.84 -29.45
C PRO A 257 5.68 31.21 -29.51
N TRP A 258 6.24 31.42 -30.66
CA TRP A 258 7.65 31.80 -30.92
C TRP A 258 8.64 30.79 -30.35
N ASP A 259 8.61 29.60 -30.92
CA ASP A 259 9.50 28.50 -30.55
C ASP A 259 10.47 28.12 -31.67
N GLY A 260 11.35 27.15 -31.40
CA GLY A 260 12.30 26.61 -32.38
C GLY A 260 13.11 27.70 -33.10
N LYS A 261 12.97 27.80 -34.44
CA LYS A 261 13.65 28.81 -35.27
C LYS A 261 13.11 30.22 -35.08
N HIS A 262 11.92 30.36 -34.56
CA HIS A 262 11.20 31.62 -34.32
C HIS A 262 11.32 32.17 -32.92
N LYS A 263 12.11 31.55 -32.06
CA LYS A 263 12.24 31.88 -30.61
C LYS A 263 12.65 33.34 -30.29
N ASN A 264 13.23 34.05 -31.31
CA ASN A 264 13.64 35.43 -31.16
C ASN A 264 12.70 36.40 -31.87
N ASP A 265 11.64 35.94 -32.54
CA ASP A 265 10.71 36.78 -33.32
C ASP A 265 9.74 37.53 -32.42
N GLY A 266 9.51 37.02 -31.19
CA GLY A 266 8.60 37.64 -30.23
C GLY A 266 9.01 37.45 -28.79
N HIS A 267 8.21 38.01 -27.91
CA HIS A 267 8.40 37.91 -26.45
C HIS A 267 7.04 37.71 -25.79
N PHE A 268 6.93 36.61 -25.02
CA PHE A 268 5.79 36.27 -24.19
C PHE A 268 6.24 36.16 -22.75
N ALA A 269 5.55 36.85 -21.85
CA ALA A 269 5.76 36.69 -20.41
C ALA A 269 4.44 36.93 -19.67
N ILE A 270 4.09 36.02 -18.78
CA ILE A 270 3.04 36.22 -17.80
C ILE A 270 3.61 35.83 -16.44
N GLU A 271 3.58 36.73 -15.50
CA GLU A 271 4.00 36.51 -14.12
C GLU A 271 2.85 36.85 -13.18
N ALA A 272 2.67 36.08 -12.11
CA ALA A 272 1.65 36.33 -11.09
C ALA A 272 1.99 35.63 -9.77
N ASP A 273 1.49 36.17 -8.67
CA ASP A 273 1.45 35.47 -7.39
C ASP A 273 0.15 34.69 -7.29
N MET A 274 0.26 33.42 -6.87
CA MET A 274 -0.86 32.52 -6.59
C MET A 274 -0.98 32.26 -5.10
N THR A 275 -2.18 32.31 -4.57
CA THR A 275 -2.52 31.96 -3.19
C THR A 275 -3.68 30.97 -3.11
N GLY A 276 -3.65 30.07 -2.12
CA GLY A 276 -4.68 29.06 -1.92
C GLY A 276 -4.84 28.09 -3.09
N GLY A 277 -3.77 27.89 -3.87
CA GLY A 277 -3.77 27.00 -5.02
C GLY A 277 -4.07 25.57 -4.62
N ARG A 278 -4.81 24.84 -5.50
CA ARG A 278 -5.03 23.40 -5.42
C ARG A 278 -4.72 22.79 -6.77
N LEU A 279 -3.81 21.82 -6.79
CA LEU A 279 -3.29 21.23 -8.02
C LEU A 279 -3.22 19.72 -7.91
N ASP A 280 -3.83 19.02 -8.85
CA ASP A 280 -3.53 17.65 -9.20
C ASP A 280 -2.61 17.66 -10.42
N PHE A 281 -1.34 17.36 -10.24
CA PHE A 281 -0.40 17.44 -11.35
C PHE A 281 -0.28 16.16 -12.17
N LEU A 282 -0.91 15.06 -11.72
CA LEU A 282 -1.08 13.83 -12.48
C LEU A 282 -2.54 13.35 -12.42
N PRO A 283 -3.48 14.15 -12.92
CA PRO A 283 -4.86 13.74 -12.97
C PRO A 283 -4.99 12.55 -13.92
N SER A 284 -5.56 11.44 -13.45
CA SER A 284 -5.93 10.34 -14.32
C SER A 284 -7.32 10.63 -14.89
N HIS A 285 -7.34 10.85 -16.21
CA HIS A 285 -8.57 11.20 -16.89
C HIS A 285 -9.26 9.98 -17.48
N VAL A 286 -10.47 9.72 -17.03
CA VAL A 286 -11.44 8.93 -17.80
C VAL A 286 -12.60 9.87 -18.09
N ARG A 287 -12.74 10.31 -19.34
CA ARG A 287 -13.92 11.06 -19.76
C ARG A 287 -15.10 10.12 -19.83
N LYS A 288 -16.14 10.37 -19.04
CA LYS A 288 -17.39 9.61 -19.07
C LYS A 288 -18.17 9.89 -20.35
N ALA A 289 -19.07 8.98 -20.70
CA ALA A 289 -19.94 9.12 -21.88
C ALA A 289 -20.85 10.37 -21.81
N ASP A 290 -21.10 10.92 -20.63
CA ASP A 290 -21.87 12.15 -20.38
C ASP A 290 -21.01 13.43 -20.50
N GLY A 291 -19.71 13.29 -20.86
CA GLY A 291 -18.77 14.39 -20.98
C GLY A 291 -18.15 14.85 -19.65
N SER A 292 -18.56 14.28 -18.52
CA SER A 292 -17.93 14.54 -17.23
C SER A 292 -16.61 13.77 -17.09
N TRP A 293 -15.71 14.30 -16.26
CA TRP A 293 -14.45 13.64 -15.96
C TRP A 293 -14.56 12.76 -14.72
N GLU A 294 -14.08 11.52 -14.80
CA GLU A 294 -13.78 10.72 -13.63
C GLU A 294 -12.30 10.95 -13.29
N THR A 295 -12.06 11.78 -12.29
CA THR A 295 -10.72 12.05 -11.81
C THR A 295 -10.38 11.12 -10.67
N ALA A 296 -9.55 10.12 -10.95
CA ALA A 296 -8.76 9.45 -9.92
C ALA A 296 -7.37 10.06 -9.98
N SER A 297 -6.95 10.72 -8.91
CA SER A 297 -5.60 11.26 -8.84
C SER A 297 -4.58 10.13 -8.75
N SER A 298 -3.61 10.12 -9.67
CA SER A 298 -2.50 9.16 -9.62
C SER A 298 -1.42 9.57 -8.64
N TRP A 299 -1.49 10.83 -8.16
CA TRP A 299 -0.57 11.41 -7.20
C TRP A 299 -1.34 12.25 -6.17
N PRO A 300 -0.90 12.34 -4.92
CA PRO A 300 -1.61 13.13 -3.91
C PRO A 300 -1.72 14.62 -4.28
N VAL A 301 -2.93 15.17 -4.20
CA VAL A 301 -3.24 16.57 -4.53
C VAL A 301 -2.47 17.52 -3.64
N LEU A 302 -1.88 18.56 -4.25
CA LEU A 302 -1.29 19.68 -3.54
C LEU A 302 -2.38 20.71 -3.19
N ASN A 303 -2.38 21.18 -1.97
CA ASN A 303 -3.35 22.16 -1.42
C ASN A 303 -2.61 23.35 -0.81
N ASN A 304 -3.34 24.45 -0.64
CA ASN A 304 -2.84 25.67 -0.02
C ASN A 304 -1.52 26.16 -0.63
N ILE A 305 -1.43 26.07 -1.97
CA ILE A 305 -0.23 26.46 -2.69
C ILE A 305 -0.13 28.00 -2.65
N ASP A 306 1.01 28.47 -2.16
CA ASP A 306 1.45 29.85 -2.25
C ASP A 306 2.71 29.90 -3.12
N ALA A 307 2.63 30.53 -4.29
CA ALA A 307 3.68 30.46 -5.29
C ALA A 307 3.76 31.71 -6.13
N HIS A 308 4.94 31.95 -6.70
CA HIS A 308 5.15 32.88 -7.81
C HIS A 308 5.18 32.05 -9.12
N LEU A 309 4.38 32.47 -10.09
CA LEU A 309 4.26 31.83 -11.40
C LEU A 309 4.94 32.70 -12.44
N ALA A 310 5.79 32.14 -13.28
CA ALA A 310 6.43 32.85 -14.41
C ALA A 310 6.35 31.96 -15.64
N PHE A 311 5.55 32.36 -16.62
CA PHE A 311 5.44 31.75 -17.94
C PHE A 311 6.18 32.68 -18.92
N ILE A 312 7.37 32.26 -19.38
CA ILE A 312 8.23 33.10 -20.20
C ILE A 312 8.67 32.38 -21.46
N GLY A 313 8.37 32.95 -22.60
CA GLY A 313 8.67 32.34 -23.90
C GLY A 313 8.00 30.96 -24.04
N ASN A 314 8.78 29.94 -24.39
CA ASN A 314 8.30 28.58 -24.60
C ASN A 314 8.44 27.69 -23.34
N GLY A 315 8.37 28.25 -22.13
CA GLY A 315 8.50 27.48 -20.91
C GLY A 315 7.87 28.17 -19.71
N PHE A 316 8.03 27.57 -18.52
CA PHE A 316 7.58 28.17 -17.28
C PHE A 316 8.48 27.80 -16.09
N GLU A 317 8.43 28.62 -15.08
CA GLU A 317 8.97 28.38 -13.75
C GLU A 317 7.95 28.78 -12.68
N ILE A 318 7.68 27.88 -11.75
CA ILE A 318 6.82 28.10 -10.61
C ILE A 318 7.67 27.97 -9.34
N ARG A 319 7.75 29.03 -8.56
CA ARG A 319 8.46 29.05 -7.26
C ARG A 319 7.45 29.00 -6.14
N GLY A 320 7.23 27.80 -5.58
CA GLY A 320 6.34 27.56 -4.45
C GLY A 320 7.00 27.97 -3.13
N ARG A 321 6.43 28.94 -2.45
CA ARG A 321 6.82 29.33 -1.09
C ARG A 321 6.32 28.32 -0.07
N SER A 322 5.11 27.83 -0.25
CA SER A 322 4.51 26.80 0.60
C SER A 322 3.42 26.02 -0.14
N ALA A 323 3.26 24.75 0.24
CA ALA A 323 2.13 23.93 -0.14
C ALA A 323 1.91 22.87 0.96
N THR A 324 0.76 22.21 0.92
CA THR A 324 0.47 21.07 1.79
C THR A 324 -0.07 19.90 0.98
N SER A 325 0.30 18.66 1.36
CA SER A 325 -0.30 17.45 0.83
C SER A 325 -0.37 16.41 1.95
N HIS A 326 -1.57 15.89 2.25
CA HIS A 326 -1.79 14.96 3.37
C HIS A 326 -1.13 15.43 4.69
N ASP A 327 -1.27 16.71 5.00
CA ASP A 327 -0.66 17.38 6.17
C ASP A 327 0.89 17.43 6.16
N LEU A 328 1.54 17.00 5.08
CA LEU A 328 2.95 17.33 4.85
C LEU A 328 3.06 18.77 4.39
N LYS A 329 4.05 19.46 4.90
CA LYS A 329 4.39 20.82 4.46
C LYS A 329 5.51 20.74 3.44
N ALA A 330 5.25 21.27 2.25
CA ALA A 330 6.27 21.49 1.23
C ALA A 330 6.73 22.94 1.25
N SER A 331 8.02 23.18 1.06
CA SER A 331 8.66 24.49 0.94
C SER A 331 9.73 24.43 -0.15
N ASP A 332 10.14 25.61 -0.61
CA ASP A 332 11.23 25.80 -1.57
C ASP A 332 11.02 24.95 -2.84
N VAL A 333 9.74 24.82 -3.24
CA VAL A 333 9.38 24.02 -4.41
C VAL A 333 9.63 24.84 -5.66
N VAL A 334 10.42 24.32 -6.58
CA VAL A 334 10.57 24.88 -7.93
C VAL A 334 10.10 23.84 -8.93
N VAL A 335 9.10 24.25 -9.72
CA VAL A 335 8.60 23.44 -10.84
C VAL A 335 8.93 24.19 -12.11
N SER A 336 9.65 23.59 -13.03
CA SER A 336 10.05 24.25 -14.25
C SER A 336 9.95 23.35 -15.46
N MET A 337 9.62 23.95 -16.58
CA MET A 337 9.67 23.35 -17.90
C MET A 337 10.36 24.34 -18.84
N LYS A 338 11.54 23.97 -19.34
CA LYS A 338 12.35 24.87 -20.16
C LYS A 338 11.77 25.06 -21.58
N SER A 339 11.05 24.04 -22.04
CA SER A 339 10.46 24.03 -23.38
C SER A 339 9.20 23.19 -23.39
N TYR A 340 8.08 23.73 -23.84
CA TYR A 340 6.84 22.97 -24.04
C TYR A 340 7.01 21.89 -25.14
N THR A 341 7.93 22.13 -26.09
CA THR A 341 8.22 21.18 -27.18
C THR A 341 8.91 19.92 -26.65
N ASP A 342 9.85 20.07 -25.73
CA ASP A 342 10.55 18.96 -25.10
C ASP A 342 9.69 18.30 -24.02
N ALA A 343 8.78 19.05 -23.44
CA ALA A 343 7.82 18.62 -22.41
C ALA A 343 8.45 17.91 -21.20
N ASP A 344 9.64 18.37 -20.80
CA ASP A 344 10.38 17.86 -19.65
C ASP A 344 10.10 18.69 -18.41
N LEU A 345 9.47 18.06 -17.41
CA LEU A 345 9.14 18.71 -16.15
C LEU A 345 10.21 18.40 -15.09
N GLU A 346 10.83 19.46 -14.57
CA GLU A 346 11.76 19.40 -13.43
C GLU A 346 11.04 19.89 -12.16
N ILE A 347 11.10 19.10 -11.09
CA ILE A 347 10.53 19.46 -9.80
C ILE A 347 11.59 19.30 -8.73
N THR A 348 11.92 20.38 -8.05
CA THR A 348 12.76 20.35 -6.84
C THR A 348 11.96 20.87 -5.66
N GLY A 349 12.24 20.36 -4.46
CA GLY A 349 11.53 20.84 -3.29
C GLY A 349 11.95 20.15 -2.00
N ARG A 350 11.43 20.66 -0.91
CA ARG A 350 11.60 20.12 0.43
C ARG A 350 10.24 19.86 1.06
N ALA A 351 10.10 18.71 1.69
CA ALA A 351 8.92 18.37 2.47
C ALA A 351 9.33 18.04 3.90
N GLN A 352 8.62 18.58 4.88
CA GLN A 352 8.85 18.35 6.30
C GLN A 352 7.57 17.90 6.97
N GLY A 353 7.67 16.93 7.86
CA GLY A 353 6.52 16.43 8.58
C GLY A 353 6.81 15.23 9.46
N ASP A 354 5.74 14.63 9.93
CA ASP A 354 5.78 13.38 10.66
C ASP A 354 5.97 12.18 9.71
N LEU A 355 6.85 11.24 10.07
CA LEU A 355 7.14 10.05 9.25
C LEU A 355 5.89 9.26 8.88
N GLY A 356 4.90 9.16 9.77
CA GLY A 356 3.65 8.47 9.48
C GLY A 356 2.83 9.17 8.38
N ARG A 357 2.96 10.48 8.25
CA ARG A 357 2.35 11.25 7.15
C ARG A 357 3.10 11.02 5.85
N VAL A 358 4.43 10.95 5.88
CA VAL A 358 5.25 10.60 4.71
C VAL A 358 4.88 9.21 4.19
N LEU A 359 4.80 8.22 5.07
CA LEU A 359 4.41 6.85 4.70
C LEU A 359 2.98 6.80 4.11
N ARG A 360 2.02 7.53 4.70
CA ARG A 360 0.68 7.63 4.11
C ARG A 360 0.69 8.27 2.73
N TYR A 361 1.47 9.31 2.55
CA TYR A 361 1.64 9.98 1.25
C TYR A 361 2.15 9.00 0.18
N LEU A 362 3.18 8.20 0.52
CA LEU A 362 3.75 7.19 -0.39
C LEU A 362 2.73 6.10 -0.75
N ASN A 363 1.89 5.68 0.20
CA ASN A 363 0.93 4.60 0.02
C ASN A 363 -0.37 5.03 -0.69
N GLN A 364 -0.69 6.32 -0.70
CA GLN A 364 -1.93 6.84 -1.32
C GLN A 364 -1.77 7.20 -2.78
N GLY A 365 -0.57 7.48 -3.25
CA GLY A 365 -0.29 7.72 -4.66
C GLY A 365 -0.21 6.40 -5.43
N ARG A 366 -1.15 6.15 -6.36
CA ARG A 366 -1.16 4.92 -7.18
C ARG A 366 0.19 4.70 -7.86
N MET A 367 0.73 5.71 -8.49
CA MET A 367 2.02 5.65 -9.18
C MET A 367 3.19 5.43 -8.22
N LEU A 368 3.18 6.08 -7.05
CA LEU A 368 4.20 5.87 -6.01
C LEU A 368 4.17 4.45 -5.45
N ASN A 369 2.97 3.93 -5.22
CA ASN A 369 2.78 2.56 -4.75
C ASN A 369 3.27 1.53 -5.79
N ASP A 370 3.04 1.79 -7.09
CA ASP A 370 3.53 0.94 -8.18
C ASP A 370 5.08 0.99 -8.29
N ILE A 371 5.69 2.17 -8.12
CA ILE A 371 7.16 2.35 -8.13
C ILE A 371 7.80 1.64 -6.94
N LEU A 372 7.21 1.76 -5.74
CA LEU A 372 7.72 1.18 -4.50
C LEU A 372 7.24 -0.27 -4.28
N SER A 373 6.53 -0.86 -5.26
CA SER A 373 6.04 -2.24 -5.23
C SER A 373 5.30 -2.59 -3.92
N SER A 374 4.54 -1.66 -3.38
CA SER A 374 3.84 -1.80 -2.09
C SER A 374 4.74 -2.10 -0.88
N ALA A 375 6.05 -1.85 -1.01
CA ALA A 375 7.03 -2.18 0.02
C ALA A 375 6.72 -1.58 1.40
N PHE A 376 6.00 -0.46 1.43
CA PHE A 376 5.64 0.24 2.66
C PHE A 376 4.13 0.18 2.98
N ALA A 377 3.36 -0.68 2.29
CA ALA A 377 1.89 -0.70 2.42
C ALA A 377 1.39 -0.91 3.85
N GLU A 378 2.06 -1.76 4.62
CA GLU A 378 1.73 -2.07 6.02
C GLU A 378 2.54 -1.25 7.02
N SER A 379 3.49 -0.44 6.54
CA SER A 379 4.39 0.31 7.41
C SER A 379 3.68 1.46 8.13
N LYS A 380 4.02 1.63 9.39
CA LYS A 380 3.54 2.73 10.24
C LYS A 380 4.73 3.41 10.88
N GLY A 381 4.61 4.71 11.10
CA GLY A 381 5.68 5.45 11.73
C GLY A 381 5.18 6.74 12.36
N SER A 382 6.03 7.34 13.20
CA SER A 382 5.88 8.68 13.74
C SER A 382 7.27 9.27 13.95
N GLY A 383 7.38 10.56 14.21
CA GLY A 383 8.65 11.25 14.38
C GLY A 383 9.00 12.14 13.20
N ALA A 384 10.10 12.89 13.28
CA ALA A 384 10.43 13.89 12.29
C ALA A 384 11.09 13.29 11.03
N ALA A 385 10.58 13.69 9.88
CA ALA A 385 11.18 13.43 8.58
C ALA A 385 11.37 14.73 7.80
N ASP A 386 12.52 14.89 7.17
CA ASP A 386 12.91 16.00 6.31
C ASP A 386 13.34 15.41 4.96
N VAL A 387 12.54 15.69 3.93
CA VAL A 387 12.67 15.09 2.62
C VAL A 387 13.02 16.18 1.60
N ARG A 388 14.12 16.00 0.89
CA ARG A 388 14.50 16.79 -0.28
C ARG A 388 14.29 15.96 -1.53
N MET A 389 13.65 16.53 -2.53
CA MET A 389 13.35 15.82 -3.76
C MET A 389 13.82 16.61 -4.98
N ASN A 390 14.25 15.85 -5.98
CA ASN A 390 14.53 16.31 -7.34
C ASN A 390 13.95 15.27 -8.29
N LEU A 391 12.91 15.67 -9.04
CA LEU A 391 12.19 14.82 -9.97
C LEU A 391 12.34 15.37 -11.37
N HIS A 392 12.63 14.51 -12.34
CA HIS A 392 12.59 14.82 -13.76
C HIS A 392 11.53 13.90 -14.40
N ILE A 393 10.47 14.51 -14.92
CA ILE A 393 9.30 13.83 -15.44
C ILE A 393 9.10 14.21 -16.90
N PRO A 394 9.49 13.38 -17.88
CA PRO A 394 9.13 13.62 -19.26
C PRO A 394 7.62 13.40 -19.46
N LEU A 395 6.92 14.42 -19.98
CA LEU A 395 5.46 14.35 -20.20
C LEU A 395 5.11 13.72 -21.56
N SER A 396 6.11 13.30 -22.34
CA SER A 396 5.94 12.63 -23.64
C SER A 396 6.60 11.25 -23.62
N GLY A 397 6.05 10.32 -24.38
CA GLY A 397 6.59 8.96 -24.52
C GLY A 397 6.29 8.07 -23.30
N ASP A 398 7.19 7.16 -22.97
CA ASP A 398 7.08 6.27 -21.80
C ASP A 398 7.54 6.98 -20.54
N ILE A 399 6.60 7.62 -19.84
CA ILE A 399 6.84 8.41 -18.63
C ILE A 399 7.51 7.56 -17.55
N VAL A 400 7.02 6.36 -17.30
CA VAL A 400 7.51 5.49 -16.22
C VAL A 400 8.97 5.07 -16.47
N ARG A 401 9.32 4.78 -17.70
CA ARG A 401 10.68 4.35 -18.07
C ARG A 401 11.70 5.49 -18.02
N ASN A 402 11.27 6.69 -18.34
CA ASN A 402 12.15 7.85 -18.46
C ASN A 402 12.14 8.76 -17.23
N LEU A 403 11.22 8.53 -16.27
CA LEU A 403 11.20 9.20 -14.96
C LEU A 403 12.56 9.08 -14.29
N ARG A 404 13.04 10.18 -13.69
CA ARG A 404 14.19 10.19 -12.78
C ARG A 404 13.76 10.74 -11.44
N VAL A 405 14.06 9.97 -10.42
CA VAL A 405 13.74 10.28 -9.03
C VAL A 405 15.05 10.39 -8.25
N ASN A 406 15.21 11.45 -7.49
CA ASN A 406 16.30 11.63 -6.54
C ASN A 406 15.72 12.24 -5.26
N ILE A 407 15.60 11.43 -4.23
CA ILE A 407 15.02 11.83 -2.96
C ILE A 407 16.00 11.51 -1.83
N ASP A 408 16.36 12.51 -1.05
CA ASP A 408 17.08 12.38 0.21
C ASP A 408 16.11 12.58 1.37
N ALA A 409 16.06 11.64 2.30
CA ALA A 409 15.20 11.71 3.47
C ALA A 409 16.03 11.56 4.75
N ASP A 410 16.02 12.57 5.60
CA ASP A 410 16.62 12.56 6.93
C ASP A 410 15.53 12.25 7.97
N ILE A 411 15.72 11.17 8.71
CA ILE A 411 14.81 10.68 9.75
C ILE A 411 15.43 10.97 11.11
N ARG A 412 14.62 11.53 12.05
CA ARG A 412 15.09 11.90 13.39
C ARG A 412 14.09 11.49 14.46
N ASN A 413 14.61 10.77 15.46
CA ASN A 413 13.87 10.31 16.63
C ASN A 413 12.51 9.72 16.25
N ALA A 414 12.48 8.87 15.24
CA ALA A 414 11.25 8.28 14.71
C ALA A 414 10.95 6.95 15.40
N THR A 415 9.68 6.58 15.39
CA THR A 415 9.22 5.23 15.68
C THR A 415 8.75 4.63 14.38
N PHE A 416 9.18 3.41 14.08
CA PHE A 416 8.90 2.75 12.83
C PHE A 416 8.48 1.30 13.03
N TYR A 417 7.37 0.92 12.41
CA TYR A 417 6.86 -0.43 12.30
C TYR A 417 6.74 -0.79 10.81
N TYR A 418 7.44 -1.84 10.39
CA TYR A 418 7.46 -2.23 8.97
C TYR A 418 6.21 -3.02 8.54
N GLY A 419 5.63 -3.81 9.42
CA GLY A 419 4.64 -4.85 9.13
C GLY A 419 5.17 -6.24 9.46
N LEU A 420 4.49 -7.28 9.00
CA LEU A 420 4.91 -8.69 9.11
C LEU A 420 5.23 -9.14 10.56
N ASN A 421 4.55 -8.59 11.57
CA ASN A 421 4.80 -8.83 13.00
C ASN A 421 6.23 -8.49 13.47
N LEU A 422 6.99 -7.72 12.69
CA LEU A 422 8.30 -7.26 13.11
C LEU A 422 8.19 -6.30 14.30
N PRO A 423 9.15 -6.30 15.23
CA PRO A 423 9.14 -5.39 16.35
C PRO A 423 9.15 -3.93 15.91
N THR A 424 8.43 -3.08 16.64
CA THR A 424 8.49 -1.63 16.44
C THR A 424 9.83 -1.09 16.92
N VAL A 425 10.55 -0.37 16.07
CA VAL A 425 11.85 0.25 16.41
C VAL A 425 11.60 1.72 16.77
N SER A 426 12.11 2.15 17.90
CA SER A 426 11.99 3.51 18.45
C SER A 426 13.32 4.29 18.35
N GLY A 427 13.23 5.63 18.39
CA GLY A 427 14.41 6.49 18.36
C GLY A 427 15.21 6.36 17.04
N VAL A 428 14.53 6.07 15.93
CA VAL A 428 15.18 5.84 14.63
C VAL A 428 15.79 7.15 14.13
N ASN A 429 17.08 7.10 13.81
CA ASN A 429 17.83 8.20 13.21
C ASN A 429 18.67 7.68 12.03
N GLY A 430 18.82 8.51 11.00
CA GLY A 430 19.65 8.22 9.83
C GLY A 430 19.09 8.84 8.56
N SER A 431 19.66 8.46 7.42
CA SER A 431 19.25 9.00 6.12
C SER A 431 19.02 7.92 5.08
N LEU A 432 18.09 8.19 4.17
CA LEU A 432 17.77 7.39 3.00
C LEU A 432 18.00 8.21 1.74
N HIS A 433 18.57 7.59 0.73
CA HIS A 433 18.64 8.09 -0.63
C HIS A 433 17.88 7.16 -1.55
N ILE A 434 16.87 7.70 -2.25
CA ILE A 434 15.93 6.94 -3.07
C ILE A 434 15.98 7.46 -4.51
N THR A 435 16.16 6.55 -5.45
CA THR A 435 16.03 6.81 -6.88
C THR A 435 14.92 5.92 -7.47
N GLU A 436 14.58 6.10 -8.76
CA GLU A 436 13.63 5.21 -9.44
C GLU A 436 14.10 3.74 -9.52
N LYS A 437 15.37 3.46 -9.19
CA LYS A 437 16.00 2.13 -9.29
C LYS A 437 16.61 1.64 -7.99
N SER A 438 16.77 2.51 -7.01
CA SER A 438 17.53 2.15 -5.81
C SER A 438 17.03 2.84 -4.55
N VAL A 439 17.19 2.14 -3.44
CA VAL A 439 17.08 2.67 -2.09
C VAL A 439 18.37 2.33 -1.38
N VAL A 440 19.06 3.33 -0.85
CA VAL A 440 20.30 3.16 -0.09
C VAL A 440 20.27 4.00 1.18
N THR A 441 21.03 3.57 2.19
CA THR A 441 21.26 4.33 3.42
C THR A 441 22.67 4.93 3.40
N PRO A 442 22.85 6.20 3.02
CA PRO A 442 24.17 6.85 3.10
C PRO A 442 24.76 6.81 4.50
N THR A 443 23.91 6.93 5.50
CA THR A 443 24.20 6.64 6.90
C THR A 443 23.23 5.57 7.39
N PRO A 444 23.72 4.52 8.08
CA PRO A 444 22.83 3.49 8.61
C PRO A 444 21.73 4.08 9.47
N LEU A 445 20.52 3.54 9.35
CA LEU A 445 19.44 3.84 10.28
C LEU A 445 19.74 3.15 11.60
N THR A 446 19.71 3.90 12.69
CA THR A 446 19.94 3.38 14.04
C THR A 446 18.73 3.63 14.91
N GLY A 447 18.40 2.70 15.76
CA GLY A 447 17.24 2.80 16.66
C GLY A 447 17.35 1.83 17.82
N THR A 448 16.24 1.63 18.53
CA THR A 448 16.16 0.76 19.71
C THR A 448 14.93 -0.15 19.59
N SER A 449 15.11 -1.45 19.81
CA SER A 449 14.03 -2.42 19.88
C SER A 449 13.16 -2.25 21.13
N PRO A 450 11.97 -2.86 21.24
CA PRO A 450 11.17 -2.85 22.46
C PRO A 450 11.91 -3.38 23.69
N GLY A 451 12.84 -4.33 23.51
CA GLY A 451 13.72 -4.85 24.57
C GLY A 451 14.83 -3.90 24.99
N GLY A 452 14.86 -2.66 24.48
CA GLY A 452 15.86 -1.66 24.83
C GLY A 452 17.23 -1.86 24.18
N LYS A 453 17.34 -2.74 23.18
CA LYS A 453 18.59 -3.08 22.51
C LYS A 453 18.78 -2.30 21.20
N PRO A 454 20.04 -1.97 20.82
CA PRO A 454 20.30 -1.23 19.60
C PRO A 454 19.92 -2.05 18.35
N VAL A 455 19.36 -1.34 17.36
CA VAL A 455 19.09 -1.87 16.03
C VAL A 455 19.77 -0.97 15.01
N LYS A 456 20.46 -1.57 14.04
CA LYS A 456 21.09 -0.86 12.93
C LYS A 456 20.59 -1.46 11.62
N VAL A 457 20.14 -0.60 10.70
CA VAL A 457 19.65 -1.01 9.39
C VAL A 457 20.42 -0.30 8.29
N THR A 458 20.90 -1.07 7.34
CA THR A 458 21.47 -0.59 6.08
C THR A 458 20.61 -1.04 4.91
N ALA A 459 20.50 -0.19 3.89
CA ALA A 459 19.85 -0.54 2.64
C ALA A 459 20.84 -0.35 1.49
N GLU A 460 20.90 -1.32 0.61
CA GLU A 460 21.65 -1.28 -0.64
C GLU A 460 20.82 -1.90 -1.76
N THR A 461 20.90 -1.32 -2.95
CA THR A 461 20.18 -1.87 -4.11
C THR A 461 21.14 -2.23 -5.22
N LYS A 462 21.04 -3.46 -5.70
CA LYS A 462 21.81 -3.98 -6.84
C LYS A 462 20.91 -4.77 -7.77
N ASP A 463 21.00 -4.52 -9.07
CA ASP A 463 20.25 -5.23 -10.12
C ASP A 463 18.71 -5.30 -9.88
N GLY A 464 18.14 -4.24 -9.30
CA GLY A 464 16.72 -4.15 -8.98
C GLY A 464 16.28 -4.96 -7.75
N VAL A 465 17.22 -5.43 -6.96
CA VAL A 465 16.99 -6.06 -5.65
C VAL A 465 17.55 -5.16 -4.56
N MET A 466 16.69 -4.73 -3.65
CA MET A 466 17.07 -4.03 -2.43
C MET A 466 17.42 -5.06 -1.34
N THR A 467 18.59 -4.96 -0.78
CA THR A 467 19.02 -5.74 0.39
C THR A 467 19.03 -4.83 1.61
N LEU A 468 18.28 -5.20 2.64
CA LEU A 468 18.30 -4.58 3.94
C LEU A 468 19.20 -5.44 4.86
N GLY A 469 20.35 -4.92 5.24
CA GLY A 469 21.19 -5.51 6.29
C GLY A 469 20.74 -5.00 7.66
N ILE A 470 20.33 -5.88 8.56
CA ILE A 470 19.82 -5.57 9.89
C ILE A 470 20.71 -6.21 10.94
N ASP A 471 21.36 -5.40 11.76
CA ASP A 471 22.07 -5.83 12.97
C ASP A 471 21.19 -5.51 14.18
N ALA A 472 20.83 -6.51 14.95
CA ALA A 472 19.97 -6.37 16.12
C ALA A 472 20.41 -7.34 17.24
N GLU A 473 19.92 -7.12 18.45
CA GLU A 473 20.12 -8.00 19.60
C GLU A 473 18.75 -8.29 20.26
N PRO A 474 17.88 -9.09 19.60
CA PRO A 474 16.54 -9.35 20.11
C PRO A 474 16.57 -10.14 21.41
N THR A 475 15.60 -9.86 22.28
CA THR A 475 15.28 -10.69 23.43
C THR A 475 14.51 -11.94 23.00
N THR A 476 14.51 -12.97 23.83
CA THR A 476 13.71 -14.18 23.58
C THR A 476 12.22 -13.88 23.47
N ALA A 477 11.70 -12.89 24.19
CA ALA A 477 10.31 -12.46 24.09
C ALA A 477 9.98 -11.78 22.75
N GLU A 478 10.91 -11.00 22.19
CA GLU A 478 10.76 -10.42 20.85
C GLU A 478 10.79 -11.49 19.76
N LEU A 479 11.65 -12.51 19.89
CA LEU A 479 11.70 -13.66 18.98
C LEU A 479 10.41 -14.48 19.03
N GLU A 480 9.86 -14.74 20.22
CA GLU A 480 8.58 -15.42 20.43
C GLU A 480 7.43 -14.68 19.72
N HIS A 481 7.35 -13.36 19.95
CA HIS A 481 6.34 -12.50 19.33
C HIS A 481 6.44 -12.50 17.79
N PHE A 482 7.66 -12.45 17.26
CA PHE A 482 7.90 -12.47 15.81
C PHE A 482 7.47 -13.78 15.16
N LEU A 483 7.78 -14.92 15.81
CA LEU A 483 7.47 -16.23 15.23
C LEU A 483 5.96 -16.53 15.26
N GLY A 484 5.22 -16.06 16.27
CA GLY A 484 3.76 -16.15 16.35
C GLY A 484 3.20 -17.56 16.25
N ILE A 485 3.98 -18.60 16.65
CA ILE A 485 3.63 -20.00 16.55
C ILE A 485 3.30 -20.53 17.96
N ASP A 486 2.07 -20.94 18.21
CA ASP A 486 1.59 -21.40 19.52
C ASP A 486 2.46 -22.51 20.15
N VAL A 487 3.02 -23.42 19.33
CA VAL A 487 3.93 -24.48 19.79
C VAL A 487 5.26 -23.93 20.30
N ALA A 488 5.70 -22.79 19.75
CA ALA A 488 6.94 -22.16 20.15
C ALA A 488 6.86 -21.56 21.56
N GLU A 489 5.69 -21.14 22.04
CA GLU A 489 5.51 -20.51 23.36
C GLU A 489 6.07 -21.39 24.50
N LEU A 490 5.81 -22.70 24.45
CA LEU A 490 6.29 -23.63 25.49
C LEU A 490 7.82 -23.70 25.54
N PHE A 491 8.47 -23.65 24.40
CA PHE A 491 9.93 -23.68 24.29
C PHE A 491 10.54 -22.32 24.60
N PHE A 492 9.97 -21.22 24.12
CA PHE A 492 10.49 -19.88 24.34
C PHE A 492 10.46 -19.46 25.83
N LYS A 493 9.49 -19.94 26.62
CA LYS A 493 9.45 -19.72 28.09
C LYS A 493 10.65 -20.32 28.82
N LYS A 494 11.38 -21.23 28.20
CA LYS A 494 12.60 -21.87 28.76
C LYS A 494 13.88 -21.20 28.29
N LEU A 495 13.75 -20.22 27.39
CA LEU A 495 14.88 -19.44 26.87
C LEU A 495 14.91 -18.08 27.54
N THR A 496 16.08 -17.61 27.89
CA THR A 496 16.28 -16.28 28.47
C THR A 496 17.54 -15.63 27.90
N GLY A 497 17.54 -14.29 27.85
CA GLY A 497 18.68 -13.52 27.39
C GLY A 497 18.45 -12.83 26.07
N THR A 498 19.53 -12.37 25.46
CA THR A 498 19.58 -11.70 24.16
C THR A 498 20.72 -12.26 23.34
N SER A 499 20.63 -12.21 22.02
CA SER A 499 21.76 -12.61 21.18
C SER A 499 21.89 -11.69 19.97
N PRO A 500 23.11 -11.30 19.59
CA PRO A 500 23.34 -10.62 18.33
C PRO A 500 22.84 -11.46 17.14
N VAL A 501 22.08 -10.82 16.26
CA VAL A 501 21.60 -11.39 15.01
C VAL A 501 21.89 -10.45 13.86
N HIS A 502 22.37 -11.00 12.76
CA HIS A 502 22.48 -10.33 11.50
C HIS A 502 21.45 -10.90 10.52
N VAL A 503 20.68 -10.05 9.89
CA VAL A 503 19.61 -10.43 8.94
C VAL A 503 19.81 -9.66 7.65
N ASP A 504 19.80 -10.37 6.52
CA ASP A 504 19.72 -9.80 5.18
C ASP A 504 18.32 -10.06 4.61
N ALA A 505 17.56 -9.01 4.33
CA ALA A 505 16.25 -9.09 3.69
C ALA A 505 16.34 -8.57 2.25
N GLU A 506 16.10 -9.44 1.28
CA GLU A 506 16.08 -9.11 -0.14
C GLU A 506 14.66 -8.81 -0.60
N ILE A 507 14.47 -7.63 -1.18
CA ILE A 507 13.18 -7.16 -1.70
C ILE A 507 13.36 -6.78 -3.17
N GLY A 508 12.67 -7.47 -4.07
CA GLY A 508 12.67 -7.13 -5.49
C GLY A 508 11.85 -5.86 -5.76
N LEU A 509 12.47 -4.83 -6.33
CA LEU A 509 11.81 -3.57 -6.68
C LEU A 509 10.98 -3.68 -7.98
N THR A 510 11.30 -4.65 -8.85
CA THR A 510 10.66 -4.83 -10.15
C THR A 510 9.99 -6.19 -10.33
N LYS A 511 10.25 -7.14 -9.44
CA LYS A 511 9.69 -8.50 -9.47
C LYS A 511 9.31 -8.89 -8.05
N SER A 512 8.23 -9.64 -7.88
CA SER A 512 7.80 -10.20 -6.59
C SER A 512 8.87 -11.19 -6.08
N ARG A 513 9.92 -10.67 -5.47
CA ARG A 513 10.96 -11.44 -4.79
C ARG A 513 11.05 -10.95 -3.36
N PHE A 514 10.90 -11.85 -2.42
CA PHE A 514 11.15 -11.60 -1.02
C PHE A 514 11.90 -12.79 -0.43
N ALA A 515 13.05 -12.53 0.16
CA ALA A 515 13.84 -13.51 0.87
C ALA A 515 14.48 -12.86 2.09
N VAL A 516 14.48 -13.56 3.19
CA VAL A 516 15.17 -13.16 4.41
C VAL A 516 16.14 -14.27 4.77
N THR A 517 17.38 -13.92 5.02
CA THR A 517 18.40 -14.83 5.57
C THR A 517 18.99 -14.22 6.83
N GLY A 518 19.27 -15.02 7.83
CA GLY A 518 19.87 -14.50 9.04
C GLY A 518 20.83 -15.50 9.68
N ARG A 519 21.71 -14.96 10.54
CA ARG A 519 22.70 -15.73 11.29
C ARG A 519 22.86 -15.18 12.70
N THR A 520 23.07 -16.07 13.63
CA THR A 520 23.37 -15.77 15.03
C THR A 520 24.19 -16.90 15.62
N ASP A 521 24.98 -16.63 16.63
CA ASP A 521 25.67 -17.67 17.41
C ASP A 521 24.88 -18.09 18.66
N LEU A 522 23.71 -17.50 18.88
CA LEU A 522 22.92 -17.63 20.10
C LEU A 522 23.74 -17.36 21.38
N ASP A 523 24.83 -16.58 21.25
CA ASP A 523 25.64 -16.11 22.36
C ASP A 523 24.84 -15.15 23.23
N GLY A 524 24.70 -15.40 24.51
CA GLY A 524 23.85 -14.63 25.42
C GLY A 524 22.46 -15.24 25.67
N ILE A 525 22.01 -16.22 24.89
CA ILE A 525 20.79 -17.00 25.16
C ILE A 525 21.13 -18.18 26.07
N ALA A 526 20.45 -18.28 27.21
CA ALA A 526 20.45 -19.47 28.06
C ALA A 526 19.19 -20.30 27.81
N SER A 527 19.30 -21.60 27.89
CA SER A 527 18.20 -22.56 27.77
C SER A 527 18.13 -23.46 29.00
N THR A 528 16.93 -23.58 29.59
CA THR A 528 16.58 -24.53 30.65
C THR A 528 15.76 -25.71 30.11
N LEU A 529 15.79 -25.94 28.81
CA LEU A 529 15.22 -27.14 28.21
C LEU A 529 15.99 -28.37 28.68
N PRO A 530 15.37 -29.56 28.73
CA PRO A 530 16.06 -30.80 29.09
C PRO A 530 17.22 -31.11 28.14
N GLU A 531 18.22 -31.89 28.66
CA GLU A 531 19.30 -32.41 27.84
C GLU A 531 18.76 -33.08 26.56
N PRO A 532 19.35 -32.85 25.38
CA PRO A 532 20.61 -32.13 25.11
C PRO A 532 20.46 -30.61 24.77
N TYR A 533 19.35 -29.99 25.11
CA TYR A 533 19.05 -28.59 24.76
C TYR A 533 19.22 -27.62 25.96
N GLU A 534 19.74 -28.08 27.06
CA GLU A 534 20.28 -27.21 28.10
C GLU A 534 21.48 -26.42 27.54
N LYS A 535 21.50 -25.10 27.77
CA LYS A 535 22.52 -24.23 27.22
C LYS A 535 22.88 -23.13 28.19
N ALA A 536 24.13 -22.98 28.49
CA ALA A 536 24.63 -21.82 29.21
C ALA A 536 24.66 -20.57 28.29
N ALA A 537 24.44 -19.38 28.87
CA ALA A 537 24.39 -18.13 28.09
C ALA A 537 25.64 -17.87 27.22
N GLY A 538 26.86 -18.19 27.72
CA GLY A 538 28.10 -17.99 26.97
C GLY A 538 28.45 -19.09 25.98
N GLU A 539 27.65 -20.15 25.87
CA GLU A 539 27.87 -21.22 24.89
C GLU A 539 27.41 -20.74 23.51
N LYS A 540 28.19 -20.97 22.46
CA LYS A 540 27.86 -20.58 21.09
C LYS A 540 27.25 -21.72 20.30
N TRP A 541 26.06 -21.50 19.74
CA TRP A 541 25.39 -22.39 18.81
C TRP A 541 25.19 -21.66 17.47
N PRO A 542 26.14 -21.78 16.52
CA PRO A 542 26.00 -21.13 15.23
C PRO A 542 24.71 -21.56 14.55
N THR A 543 23.86 -20.60 14.28
CA THR A 543 22.51 -20.82 13.74
C THR A 543 22.26 -19.92 12.54
N THR A 544 21.75 -20.48 11.48
CA THR A 544 21.29 -19.76 10.29
C THR A 544 19.81 -20.00 10.09
N PHE A 545 19.12 -19.01 9.55
CA PHE A 545 17.71 -19.15 9.16
C PHE A 545 17.44 -18.45 7.84
N SER A 546 16.44 -18.92 7.13
CA SER A 546 15.94 -18.28 5.92
C SER A 546 14.43 -18.36 5.82
N VAL A 547 13.83 -17.28 5.28
CA VAL A 547 12.42 -17.21 4.92
C VAL A 547 12.33 -16.76 3.47
N THR A 548 11.66 -17.52 2.63
CA THR A 548 11.42 -17.16 1.23
C THR A 548 9.93 -17.21 0.92
N LEU A 549 9.46 -16.30 0.08
CA LEU A 549 8.06 -16.19 -0.33
C LEU A 549 7.94 -16.45 -1.84
N PRO A 550 7.96 -17.71 -2.30
CA PRO A 550 7.54 -18.03 -3.67
C PRO A 550 6.04 -17.76 -3.84
N GLU A 551 5.56 -17.67 -5.08
CA GLU A 551 4.14 -17.40 -5.34
C GLU A 551 3.23 -18.32 -4.52
N LYS A 552 2.34 -17.71 -3.70
CA LYS A 552 1.36 -18.40 -2.83
C LYS A 552 1.95 -19.39 -1.82
N ALA A 553 3.23 -19.29 -1.51
CA ALA A 553 3.88 -20.14 -0.53
C ALA A 553 4.81 -19.36 0.39
N MET A 554 5.17 -19.92 1.54
CA MET A 554 6.25 -19.45 2.39
C MET A 554 7.10 -20.65 2.84
N HIS A 555 8.40 -20.54 2.68
CA HIS A 555 9.36 -21.54 3.16
C HIS A 555 10.17 -20.93 4.30
N VAL A 556 10.27 -21.67 5.39
CA VAL A 556 11.09 -21.32 6.56
C VAL A 556 12.07 -22.45 6.79
N ASP A 557 13.36 -22.14 6.79
CA ASP A 557 14.43 -23.07 7.07
C ASP A 557 15.29 -22.52 8.20
N VAL A 558 15.61 -23.35 9.21
CA VAL A 558 16.51 -23.02 10.33
C VAL A 558 17.53 -24.13 10.44
N SER A 559 18.78 -23.80 10.63
CA SER A 559 19.85 -24.78 10.80
C SER A 559 20.85 -24.34 11.87
N SER A 560 21.03 -25.19 12.88
CA SER A 560 22.10 -25.11 13.86
C SER A 560 22.87 -26.43 13.79
N PRO A 561 24.05 -26.48 13.13
CA PRO A 561 24.76 -27.73 12.84
C PRO A 561 25.00 -28.61 14.07
N GLY A 562 24.62 -29.88 14.00
CA GLY A 562 24.72 -30.84 15.10
C GLY A 562 23.75 -30.61 16.27
N ARG A 563 22.84 -29.65 16.17
CA ARG A 563 21.84 -29.31 17.19
C ARG A 563 20.42 -29.42 16.68
N ALA A 564 20.07 -28.59 15.68
CA ALA A 564 18.72 -28.59 15.12
C ALA A 564 18.71 -28.23 13.64
N ALA A 565 17.74 -28.79 12.91
CA ALA A 565 17.40 -28.37 11.55
C ALA A 565 15.87 -28.38 11.40
N VAL A 566 15.30 -27.26 10.94
CA VAL A 566 13.84 -27.11 10.76
C VAL A 566 13.59 -26.63 9.35
N ALA A 567 12.63 -27.27 8.65
CA ALA A 567 12.16 -26.85 7.35
C ALA A 567 10.63 -26.90 7.32
N LEU A 568 9.99 -25.72 7.25
CA LEU A 568 8.53 -25.61 7.22
C LEU A 568 8.07 -25.02 5.89
N ARG A 569 6.96 -25.53 5.37
CA ARG A 569 6.38 -25.14 4.08
C ARG A 569 4.92 -24.79 4.26
N PHE A 570 4.61 -23.52 3.98
CA PHE A 570 3.27 -22.97 4.11
C PHE A 570 2.69 -22.67 2.73
N THR A 571 1.37 -22.70 2.62
CA THR A 571 0.62 -22.13 1.49
C THR A 571 -0.15 -20.92 1.96
N ARG A 572 -0.29 -19.95 1.07
CA ARG A 572 -1.09 -18.73 1.30
C ARG A 572 -2.40 -18.85 0.53
N ASP A 573 -3.51 -18.74 1.23
CA ASP A 573 -4.86 -18.68 0.69
C ASP A 573 -5.56 -17.38 1.13
N LYS A 574 -6.88 -17.29 0.89
CA LYS A 574 -7.68 -16.10 1.27
C LYS A 574 -7.80 -15.94 2.78
N ASP A 575 -7.64 -17.02 3.53
CA ASP A 575 -7.80 -17.06 4.99
C ASP A 575 -6.47 -16.91 5.74
N GLY A 576 -5.34 -16.85 5.02
CA GLY A 576 -4.00 -16.63 5.59
C GLY A 576 -2.96 -17.69 5.19
N LEU A 577 -1.97 -17.89 6.08
CA LEU A 577 -0.91 -18.88 5.91
C LEU A 577 -1.30 -20.20 6.58
N SER A 578 -1.27 -21.27 5.81
CA SER A 578 -1.52 -22.65 6.30
C SER A 578 -0.26 -23.49 6.18
N LEU A 579 0.21 -24.09 7.29
CA LEU A 579 1.31 -25.03 7.26
C LEU A 579 0.90 -26.31 6.49
N ARG A 580 1.63 -26.67 5.47
CA ARG A 580 1.37 -27.87 4.65
C ARG A 580 2.15 -29.07 5.13
N HIS A 581 3.44 -28.93 5.14
CA HIS A 581 4.34 -29.99 5.57
C HIS A 581 5.62 -29.39 6.14
N GLY A 582 6.34 -30.19 6.88
CA GLY A 582 7.57 -29.75 7.49
C GLY A 582 8.44 -30.89 8.00
N TYR A 583 9.63 -30.49 8.42
CA TYR A 583 10.62 -31.35 9.06
C TYR A 583 11.24 -30.60 10.25
N ALA A 584 11.40 -31.28 11.35
CA ALA A 584 12.15 -30.80 12.51
C ALA A 584 13.14 -31.89 12.93
N GLY A 585 14.42 -31.67 12.70
CA GLY A 585 15.52 -32.54 13.13
C GLY A 585 16.17 -31.96 14.38
N LEU A 586 16.38 -32.79 15.38
CA LEU A 586 17.02 -32.49 16.64
C LEU A 586 18.24 -33.39 16.75
N GLY A 587 19.44 -32.80 16.70
CA GLY A 587 20.72 -33.55 16.70
C GLY A 587 21.07 -34.22 15.36
N SER A 588 20.15 -34.26 14.41
CA SER A 588 20.28 -34.99 13.15
C SER A 588 20.60 -34.13 11.95
N ALA A 589 21.07 -34.74 10.87
CA ALA A 589 21.20 -34.12 9.57
C ALA A 589 19.82 -33.74 8.99
N PRO A 590 19.71 -32.68 8.15
CA PRO A 590 18.46 -32.35 7.48
C PRO A 590 17.90 -33.52 6.68
N MET A 591 16.61 -33.83 6.87
CA MET A 591 15.88 -34.83 6.13
C MET A 591 14.90 -34.15 5.14
N ARG A 592 14.50 -34.88 4.12
CA ARG A 592 13.44 -34.42 3.21
C ARG A 592 12.10 -34.40 3.97
N ALA A 593 11.42 -33.24 3.93
CA ALA A 593 10.09 -33.10 4.50
C ALA A 593 9.10 -34.10 3.85
N PRO A 594 8.16 -34.70 4.61
CA PRO A 594 7.12 -35.57 4.06
C PRO A 594 6.22 -34.76 3.09
N ALA A 595 5.41 -35.48 2.29
CA ALA A 595 4.49 -34.83 1.37
C ALA A 595 3.38 -34.06 2.11
N GLU A 596 2.98 -34.54 3.28
CA GLU A 596 1.98 -33.92 4.16
C GLU A 596 2.38 -34.09 5.63
N GLY A 597 1.97 -33.15 6.48
CA GLY A 597 2.25 -33.15 7.90
C GLY A 597 3.70 -32.79 8.26
N ILE A 598 4.06 -33.00 9.51
CA ILE A 598 5.38 -32.69 10.05
C ILE A 598 6.09 -33.98 10.44
N ALA A 599 7.31 -34.19 9.97
CA ALA A 599 8.20 -35.23 10.45
C ALA A 599 9.17 -34.65 11.50
N ILE A 600 9.31 -35.33 12.62
CA ILE A 600 10.27 -35.04 13.65
C ILE A 600 11.33 -36.13 13.68
N ARG A 601 12.60 -35.78 13.69
CA ARG A 601 13.71 -36.71 13.91
C ARG A 601 14.56 -36.25 15.08
N VAL A 602 14.79 -37.16 16.01
CA VAL A 602 15.62 -36.92 17.19
C VAL A 602 16.80 -37.86 17.13
N GLU A 603 18.00 -37.35 17.22
CA GLU A 603 19.22 -38.12 17.27
C GLU A 603 20.10 -37.55 18.39
N THR A 604 20.24 -38.32 19.49
CA THR A 604 20.95 -37.80 20.66
C THR A 604 21.66 -38.96 21.40
N PRO A 605 22.87 -38.69 21.92
CA PRO A 605 23.54 -39.68 22.77
C PRO A 605 22.75 -40.02 24.04
N ARG A 606 21.98 -39.06 24.57
CA ARG A 606 21.23 -39.24 25.81
C ARG A 606 19.99 -38.33 25.86
N ALA A 607 18.89 -38.78 26.44
CA ALA A 607 17.71 -37.99 26.74
C ALA A 607 16.96 -38.54 27.97
N SER A 608 16.35 -37.67 28.76
CA SER A 608 15.41 -38.05 29.83
C SER A 608 13.98 -38.00 29.29
N ILE A 609 13.31 -39.14 29.22
CA ILE A 609 11.91 -39.22 28.78
C ILE A 609 11.01 -38.47 29.76
N ASP A 610 11.27 -38.61 31.07
CA ASP A 610 10.48 -37.91 32.12
C ASP A 610 10.54 -36.38 31.98
N ASP A 611 11.72 -35.83 31.70
CA ASP A 611 11.90 -34.36 31.59
C ASP A 611 11.28 -33.82 30.30
N TRP A 612 11.24 -34.67 29.24
CA TRP A 612 10.57 -34.31 27.97
C TRP A 612 9.07 -34.57 27.97
N GLN A 613 8.55 -35.38 28.88
CA GLN A 613 7.11 -35.70 28.94
C GLN A 613 6.20 -34.48 28.97
N PRO A 614 6.45 -33.39 29.73
CA PRO A 614 5.60 -32.17 29.74
C PRO A 614 5.49 -31.48 28.38
N TYR A 615 6.45 -31.69 27.48
CA TYR A 615 6.48 -31.11 26.14
C TYR A 615 5.81 -31.99 25.08
N ILE A 616 5.68 -33.30 25.39
CA ILE A 616 5.11 -34.31 24.48
C ILE A 616 3.63 -34.56 24.77
N LEU A 617 3.26 -34.63 26.05
CA LEU A 617 1.90 -34.90 26.52
C LEU A 617 1.28 -33.60 27.07
N GLN A 618 0.85 -32.69 26.20
CA GLN A 618 0.05 -31.54 26.62
C GLN A 618 -1.38 -31.99 26.87
N ASP A 619 -1.85 -31.85 28.13
CA ASP A 619 -3.28 -31.84 28.44
C ASP A 619 -3.95 -30.69 27.69
N GLU A 620 -5.06 -30.96 27.01
CA GLU A 620 -5.92 -29.98 26.36
C GLU A 620 -6.56 -29.06 27.43
N SER A 621 -5.84 -28.09 27.93
CA SER A 621 -6.45 -26.97 28.65
C SER A 621 -7.20 -26.09 27.66
N PRO A 622 -8.46 -25.69 27.93
CA PRO A 622 -9.25 -24.88 26.99
C PRO A 622 -8.52 -23.58 26.68
N ALA A 623 -8.33 -23.32 25.39
CA ALA A 623 -7.65 -22.14 24.87
C ALA A 623 -8.24 -20.84 25.42
N LYS A 624 -7.40 -19.94 25.93
CA LYS A 624 -7.78 -18.59 26.29
C LYS A 624 -8.32 -17.83 25.07
N PRO A 625 -9.42 -17.07 25.18
CA PRO A 625 -9.91 -16.21 24.12
C PRO A 625 -8.85 -15.14 23.80
N GLY A 626 -8.31 -15.14 22.58
CA GLY A 626 -7.34 -14.15 22.12
C GLY A 626 -6.04 -14.70 21.53
N SER A 627 -5.75 -15.99 21.62
CA SER A 627 -4.65 -16.62 20.90
C SER A 627 -5.04 -16.81 19.43
N GLY A 628 -4.22 -16.31 18.51
CA GLY A 628 -4.45 -16.39 17.06
C GLY A 628 -4.50 -17.83 16.56
N ARG A 629 -5.65 -18.49 16.74
CA ARG A 629 -5.94 -19.75 16.07
C ARG A 629 -6.09 -19.46 14.58
N THR A 630 -5.32 -20.17 13.75
CA THR A 630 -5.63 -20.32 12.34
C THR A 630 -7.08 -20.78 12.17
N ALA A 631 -7.76 -20.28 11.14
CA ALA A 631 -9.21 -20.48 10.89
C ALA A 631 -9.71 -21.96 10.86
N ALA A 632 -8.85 -22.93 11.06
CA ALA A 632 -9.16 -24.37 11.05
C ALA A 632 -9.11 -25.06 12.42
N GLY A 633 -8.76 -24.38 13.52
CA GLY A 633 -8.79 -24.97 14.86
C GLY A 633 -7.81 -26.13 15.12
N GLU A 634 -6.89 -26.44 14.20
CA GLU A 634 -5.89 -27.52 14.34
C GLU A 634 -4.61 -26.98 14.98
N SER A 635 -4.14 -27.64 16.04
CA SER A 635 -2.83 -27.41 16.65
C SER A 635 -1.70 -27.87 15.71
N ALA A 636 -0.50 -27.24 15.81
CA ALA A 636 0.67 -27.74 15.06
C ALA A 636 1.06 -29.17 15.48
N VAL A 637 0.76 -29.58 16.72
CA VAL A 637 0.92 -30.97 17.20
C VAL A 637 0.00 -31.92 16.44
N ASP A 638 -1.21 -31.49 16.07
CA ASP A 638 -2.14 -32.30 15.28
C ASP A 638 -1.61 -32.60 13.86
N ARG A 639 -0.62 -31.86 13.39
CA ARG A 639 0.01 -32.04 12.07
C ARG A 639 1.25 -32.91 12.09
N ILE A 640 1.73 -33.33 13.25
CA ILE A 640 2.84 -34.30 13.33
C ILE A 640 2.37 -35.63 12.76
N SER A 641 3.00 -36.08 11.69
CA SER A 641 2.68 -37.33 10.97
C SER A 641 3.67 -38.44 11.25
N MET A 642 4.89 -38.08 11.64
CA MET A 642 5.96 -39.06 11.89
C MET A 642 6.92 -38.52 12.96
N VAL A 643 7.36 -39.42 13.84
CA VAL A 643 8.45 -39.17 14.79
C VAL A 643 9.44 -40.32 14.69
N GLU A 644 10.69 -40.04 14.42
CA GLU A 644 11.81 -40.95 14.50
C GLU A 644 12.77 -40.49 15.58
N ALA A 645 13.17 -41.37 16.48
CA ALA A 645 14.14 -41.04 17.53
C ALA A 645 15.20 -42.16 17.64
N GLU A 646 16.45 -41.74 17.67
CA GLU A 646 17.61 -42.61 17.96
C GLU A 646 18.32 -42.03 19.20
N ILE A 647 18.24 -42.74 20.31
CA ILE A 647 18.69 -42.31 21.62
C ILE A 647 19.67 -43.32 22.18
N GLY A 648 20.95 -42.96 22.36
CA GLY A 648 21.97 -43.85 22.87
C GLY A 648 21.67 -44.33 24.30
N GLY A 649 21.24 -43.41 25.18
CA GLY A 649 20.76 -43.72 26.54
C GLY A 649 19.47 -42.96 26.84
N ALA A 650 18.32 -43.65 26.88
CA ALA A 650 17.02 -43.10 27.22
C ALA A 650 16.70 -43.33 28.70
N LEU A 651 16.63 -42.27 29.47
CA LEU A 651 16.28 -42.32 30.90
C LEU A 651 14.78 -42.28 31.09
N TRP A 652 14.21 -43.22 31.79
CA TRP A 652 12.79 -43.28 32.17
C TRP A 652 12.64 -43.82 33.57
N SER A 653 12.05 -43.07 34.46
CA SER A 653 11.82 -43.46 35.87
C SER A 653 13.08 -44.05 36.52
N ASP A 654 14.21 -43.37 36.47
CA ASP A 654 15.54 -43.78 36.98
C ASP A 654 16.22 -44.99 36.26
N LYS A 655 15.60 -45.50 35.19
CA LYS A 655 16.12 -46.59 34.38
C LYS A 655 16.70 -46.05 33.05
N GLU A 656 17.82 -46.56 32.63
CA GLU A 656 18.45 -46.19 31.35
C GLU A 656 18.26 -47.36 30.35
N PHE A 657 17.52 -47.07 29.26
CA PHE A 657 17.34 -47.92 28.12
C PHE A 657 18.40 -47.58 27.06
N ARG A 658 19.14 -48.59 26.62
CA ARG A 658 20.30 -48.40 25.75
C ARG A 658 19.90 -48.59 24.28
N ASN A 659 20.53 -47.74 23.41
CA ASN A 659 20.41 -47.83 21.95
C ASN A 659 18.95 -47.88 21.50
N LEU A 660 18.11 -46.99 22.05
CA LEU A 660 16.67 -46.94 21.77
C LEU A 660 16.41 -46.27 20.45
N SER A 661 15.78 -47.03 19.54
CA SER A 661 15.24 -46.52 18.27
C SER A 661 13.73 -46.58 18.30
N LEU A 662 13.09 -45.43 18.04
CA LEU A 662 11.63 -45.29 17.97
C LEU A 662 11.23 -44.77 16.59
N THR A 663 10.22 -45.40 16.00
CA THR A 663 9.56 -44.88 14.78
C THR A 663 8.06 -44.84 15.02
N ALA A 664 7.50 -43.66 15.23
CA ALA A 664 6.08 -43.44 15.38
C ALA A 664 5.51 -42.86 14.10
N ARG A 665 4.43 -43.41 13.58
CA ARG A 665 3.70 -42.93 12.41
C ARG A 665 2.24 -42.77 12.73
N ARG A 666 1.67 -41.69 12.27
CA ARG A 666 0.26 -41.38 12.38
C ARG A 666 -0.46 -41.84 11.13
N PHE A 667 -1.40 -42.77 11.23
CA PHE A 667 -2.18 -43.25 10.11
C PHE A 667 -3.52 -42.57 9.94
N ALA A 668 -4.11 -42.10 11.05
CA ALA A 668 -5.31 -41.26 11.08
C ALA A 668 -5.18 -40.21 12.18
N LYS A 669 -6.08 -39.24 12.24
CA LYS A 669 -6.03 -38.15 13.19
C LYS A 669 -5.70 -38.56 14.63
N ASN A 670 -6.23 -39.74 15.07
CA ASN A 670 -6.13 -40.22 16.43
C ASN A 670 -5.44 -41.62 16.53
N ASP A 671 -4.70 -42.03 15.48
CA ASP A 671 -4.15 -43.40 15.38
C ASP A 671 -2.64 -43.34 15.16
N TRP A 672 -1.89 -43.77 16.18
CA TRP A 672 -0.45 -43.83 16.18
C TRP A 672 0.08 -45.24 16.24
N HIS A 673 0.99 -45.61 15.36
CA HIS A 673 1.73 -46.85 15.37
C HIS A 673 3.21 -46.56 15.66
N VAL A 674 3.71 -47.15 16.73
CA VAL A 674 5.09 -46.96 17.19
C VAL A 674 5.83 -48.28 17.09
N ARG A 675 6.96 -48.30 16.41
CA ARG A 675 7.94 -49.36 16.46
C ARG A 675 9.05 -48.97 17.43
N VAL A 676 9.37 -49.91 18.29
CA VAL A 676 10.46 -49.78 19.27
C VAL A 676 11.51 -50.82 18.98
N ALA A 677 12.76 -50.40 18.94
CA ALA A 677 13.92 -51.31 18.84
C ALA A 677 15.07 -50.81 19.74
N GLY A 678 15.71 -51.65 20.42
CA GLY A 678 16.83 -51.30 21.33
C GLY A 678 17.37 -52.52 22.04
N ASP A 679 18.40 -52.34 22.88
CA ASP A 679 18.98 -53.43 23.64
C ASP A 679 18.01 -53.98 24.68
N ASP A 680 17.23 -53.09 25.28
CA ASP A 680 16.37 -53.39 26.43
C ASP A 680 14.89 -53.48 26.07
N ALA A 681 14.44 -52.99 24.89
CA ALA A 681 13.05 -53.01 24.42
C ALA A 681 12.97 -53.26 22.92
N ALA A 682 12.04 -54.09 22.46
CA ALA A 682 11.76 -54.27 21.03
C ALA A 682 10.32 -54.73 20.80
N GLY A 683 9.64 -54.14 19.77
CA GLY A 683 8.29 -54.50 19.41
C GLY A 683 7.47 -53.37 18.80
N GLN A 684 6.17 -53.40 19.00
CA GLN A 684 5.22 -52.45 18.42
C GLN A 684 4.20 -51.99 19.45
N ILE A 685 3.82 -50.73 19.31
CA ILE A 685 2.80 -50.08 20.15
C ILE A 685 1.80 -49.40 19.21
N GLU A 686 0.52 -49.62 19.41
CA GLU A 686 -0.58 -48.93 18.74
C GLU A 686 -1.31 -48.08 19.78
N TYR A 687 -1.48 -46.81 19.52
CA TYR A 687 -2.17 -45.87 20.40
C TYR A 687 -3.26 -45.12 19.66
N ASN A 688 -4.50 -45.36 20.04
CA ASN A 688 -5.64 -44.60 19.56
C ASN A 688 -6.06 -43.59 20.64
N GLN A 689 -6.02 -42.29 20.29
CA GLN A 689 -6.47 -41.23 21.20
C GLN A 689 -7.97 -41.29 21.44
N ALA A 690 -8.41 -40.80 22.61
CA ALA A 690 -9.84 -40.71 22.92
C ALA A 690 -10.56 -39.78 21.91
N THR A 691 -11.79 -40.13 21.59
CA THR A 691 -12.71 -39.30 20.82
C THR A 691 -13.97 -39.02 21.63
N SER A 692 -14.92 -38.22 21.12
CA SER A 692 -16.23 -38.05 21.74
C SER A 692 -17.03 -39.36 21.88
N GLU A 693 -16.70 -40.36 21.05
CA GLU A 693 -17.44 -41.65 20.97
C GLU A 693 -16.68 -42.85 21.53
N ALA A 694 -15.35 -42.77 21.69
CA ALA A 694 -14.52 -43.88 22.12
C ALA A 694 -13.44 -43.46 23.12
N HIS A 695 -13.17 -44.33 24.11
CA HIS A 695 -12.02 -44.14 25.02
C HIS A 695 -10.69 -44.35 24.29
N ALA A 696 -9.62 -43.76 24.83
CA ALA A 696 -8.28 -44.02 24.36
C ALA A 696 -7.95 -45.52 24.48
N ARG A 697 -7.19 -46.05 23.55
CA ARG A 697 -6.75 -47.46 23.57
C ARG A 697 -5.24 -47.55 23.33
N LEU A 698 -4.57 -48.37 24.17
CA LEU A 698 -3.14 -48.65 24.05
C LEU A 698 -2.94 -50.15 23.88
N LYS A 699 -2.41 -50.56 22.74
CA LYS A 699 -2.05 -51.93 22.45
C LYS A 699 -0.53 -52.04 22.32
N VAL A 700 0.09 -52.86 23.16
CA VAL A 700 1.53 -53.03 23.29
C VAL A 700 1.90 -54.48 22.98
N ASN A 701 2.71 -54.71 21.97
CA ASN A 701 3.21 -56.00 21.57
C ASN A 701 4.74 -55.94 21.55
N LEU A 702 5.39 -56.37 22.62
CA LEU A 702 6.84 -56.36 22.70
C LEU A 702 7.39 -57.79 22.64
N THR A 703 8.36 -58.01 21.80
CA THR A 703 9.11 -59.29 21.75
C THR A 703 10.07 -59.37 22.91
N ARG A 704 10.55 -58.25 23.40
CA ARG A 704 11.45 -58.14 24.53
C ARG A 704 11.25 -56.84 25.29
N PHE A 705 11.26 -56.94 26.60
CA PHE A 705 11.32 -55.75 27.48
C PHE A 705 12.12 -56.07 28.73
N ALA A 706 13.29 -55.44 28.87
CA ALA A 706 14.15 -55.56 30.02
C ALA A 706 14.15 -54.24 30.79
N LEU A 707 13.66 -54.26 32.03
CA LEU A 707 13.80 -53.13 32.95
C LEU A 707 15.17 -53.20 33.60
N PRO A 708 16.11 -52.30 33.27
CA PRO A 708 17.45 -52.27 33.84
C PRO A 708 17.41 -52.02 35.36
N ASP A 709 18.50 -52.43 36.07
CA ASP A 709 18.67 -52.07 37.49
C ASP A 709 18.80 -50.56 37.63
N SER A 710 18.28 -49.95 38.72
CA SER A 710 18.35 -48.51 38.96
C SER A 710 19.80 -48.06 39.18
N LYS A 711 20.27 -47.08 38.42
CA LYS A 711 21.52 -46.38 38.69
C LYS A 711 21.31 -45.31 39.76
N ALA A 712 21.19 -45.67 41.02
CA ALA A 712 20.87 -44.75 42.11
C ALA A 712 22.01 -43.73 42.47
N GLU A 713 23.20 -43.78 41.82
CA GLU A 713 24.37 -43.01 42.30
C GLU A 713 24.77 -41.79 41.46
N SER A 714 24.04 -41.43 40.36
CA SER A 714 24.51 -40.27 39.53
C SER A 714 23.43 -39.32 39.05
N PHE A 715 22.21 -39.37 39.55
CA PHE A 715 21.16 -38.46 39.19
C PHE A 715 20.68 -37.63 40.38
N VAL A 716 20.90 -36.31 40.36
CA VAL A 716 20.24 -35.38 41.27
C VAL A 716 18.83 -35.15 40.73
N PRO A 717 17.77 -35.63 41.37
CA PRO A 717 16.43 -35.41 40.89
C PRO A 717 16.15 -33.90 40.97
N SER A 718 15.90 -33.23 39.86
CA SER A 718 15.22 -31.94 39.91
C SER A 718 13.90 -32.17 40.66
N ALA A 719 13.57 -31.26 41.61
CA ALA A 719 12.43 -31.36 42.50
C ALA A 719 11.15 -31.76 41.76
N ARG A 720 10.75 -33.01 41.87
CA ARG A 720 9.56 -33.57 41.25
C ARG A 720 8.31 -32.90 41.80
N GLN A 721 7.62 -32.15 41.01
CA GLN A 721 6.17 -32.05 41.10
C GLN A 721 5.63 -33.41 40.64
N GLU A 722 5.02 -34.20 41.52
CA GLU A 722 4.30 -35.40 41.18
C GLU A 722 3.26 -35.07 40.13
N ALA A 723 3.47 -35.56 38.90
CA ALA A 723 2.44 -35.50 37.88
C ALA A 723 1.32 -36.39 38.39
N VAL A 724 0.26 -35.82 38.91
CA VAL A 724 -1.00 -36.46 39.16
C VAL A 724 -1.53 -36.84 37.78
N THR A 725 -1.18 -38.04 37.30
CA THR A 725 -1.81 -38.61 36.13
C THR A 725 -3.28 -38.76 36.49
N THR A 726 -4.11 -37.92 35.86
CA THR A 726 -5.53 -37.94 36.17
C THR A 726 -6.06 -39.30 35.74
N VAL A 727 -6.50 -40.11 36.63
CA VAL A 727 -6.98 -41.50 36.40
C VAL A 727 -8.06 -41.58 35.33
N SER A 728 -8.73 -40.44 35.10
CA SER A 728 -9.70 -40.26 34.04
C SER A 728 -9.09 -40.31 32.61
N ALA A 729 -7.79 -40.15 32.43
CA ALA A 729 -7.12 -40.11 31.13
C ALA A 729 -6.46 -41.43 30.69
N LEU A 730 -6.44 -42.46 31.56
CA LEU A 730 -5.81 -43.75 31.23
C LEU A 730 -6.58 -44.52 30.12
N PRO A 731 -5.90 -45.06 29.05
CA PRO A 731 -6.51 -45.76 27.94
C PRO A 731 -6.93 -47.19 28.29
N ASP A 732 -7.80 -47.84 27.54
CA ASP A 732 -7.93 -49.31 27.58
C ASP A 732 -6.57 -49.91 27.16
N ILE A 733 -6.09 -50.88 27.91
CA ILE A 733 -4.75 -51.52 27.72
C ILE A 733 -4.87 -52.94 27.26
N SER A 734 -4.14 -53.29 26.18
CA SER A 734 -3.82 -54.65 25.80
C SER A 734 -2.30 -54.78 25.67
N LEU A 735 -1.66 -55.52 26.51
CA LEU A 735 -0.20 -55.67 26.59
C LEU A 735 0.19 -57.14 26.43
N VAL A 736 1.12 -57.39 25.52
CA VAL A 736 1.82 -58.68 25.38
C VAL A 736 3.32 -58.42 25.33
N ILE A 737 4.05 -59.05 26.25
CA ILE A 737 5.51 -59.04 26.28
C ILE A 737 5.97 -60.51 26.24
N ASP A 738 6.67 -60.89 25.18
CA ASP A 738 7.11 -62.30 25.05
C ASP A 738 8.28 -62.66 25.97
N ASP A 739 9.18 -61.72 26.23
CA ASP A 739 10.31 -61.86 27.16
C ASP A 739 10.47 -60.65 28.08
N LEU A 740 9.89 -60.69 29.28
CA LEU A 740 9.98 -59.68 30.30
C LEU A 740 11.08 -60.02 31.29
N LYS A 741 12.02 -59.04 31.50
CA LYS A 741 13.06 -59.09 32.51
C LYS A 741 12.99 -57.86 33.43
N VAL A 742 13.19 -58.04 34.72
CA VAL A 742 13.22 -56.94 35.70
C VAL A 742 14.50 -57.12 36.53
N GLY A 743 15.53 -56.38 36.23
CA GLY A 743 16.85 -56.53 36.78
C GLY A 743 17.36 -57.95 36.47
N LYS A 744 17.70 -58.73 37.50
CA LYS A 744 18.15 -60.14 37.36
C LYS A 744 17.01 -61.15 37.24
N ARG A 745 15.76 -60.71 37.42
CA ARG A 745 14.55 -61.56 37.39
C ARG A 745 14.03 -61.71 35.97
N HIS A 746 13.94 -62.98 35.52
CA HIS A 746 13.36 -63.31 34.25
C HIS A 746 11.91 -63.71 34.46
N LEU A 747 10.95 -62.88 34.12
CA LEU A 747 9.52 -63.13 34.30
C LEU A 747 8.93 -63.96 33.16
N GLY A 748 9.56 -63.94 31.97
CA GLY A 748 9.06 -64.67 30.79
C GLY A 748 7.95 -63.89 30.07
N LYS A 749 6.96 -64.61 29.55
CA LYS A 749 5.87 -64.01 28.79
C LYS A 749 4.80 -63.45 29.73
N VAL A 750 4.45 -62.18 29.49
CA VAL A 750 3.40 -61.46 30.20
C VAL A 750 2.31 -61.03 29.22
N GLU A 751 1.07 -61.30 29.58
CA GLU A 751 -0.12 -60.86 28.87
C GLU A 751 -1.00 -60.08 29.86
N PHE A 752 -1.49 -58.87 29.47
CA PHE A 752 -2.34 -58.04 30.33
C PHE A 752 -3.40 -57.35 29.50
N GLU A 753 -4.65 -57.50 29.90
CA GLU A 753 -5.79 -56.84 29.25
C GLU A 753 -6.68 -56.18 30.31
N ALA A 754 -6.90 -54.91 30.17
CA ALA A 754 -7.73 -54.12 31.06
C ALA A 754 -8.56 -53.06 30.29
N SER A 755 -9.83 -52.96 30.62
CA SER A 755 -10.73 -51.98 30.01
C SER A 755 -11.38 -51.07 31.03
N ARG A 756 -11.57 -49.83 30.65
CA ARG A 756 -12.16 -48.80 31.50
C ARG A 756 -13.69 -48.78 31.34
N ARG A 757 -14.41 -48.68 32.44
CA ARG A 757 -15.85 -48.41 32.47
C ARG A 757 -16.17 -47.34 33.55
N VAL A 758 -17.29 -46.69 33.38
CA VAL A 758 -17.85 -45.78 34.42
C VAL A 758 -19.08 -46.44 34.97
N GLU A 759 -19.03 -46.81 36.23
CA GLU A 759 -20.11 -47.53 36.94
C GLU A 759 -20.48 -46.71 38.17
N ALA A 760 -21.72 -46.27 38.30
CA ALA A 760 -22.26 -45.48 39.41
C ALA A 760 -21.39 -44.24 39.83
N GLY A 761 -20.82 -43.55 38.84
CA GLY A 761 -19.96 -42.39 39.09
C GLY A 761 -18.50 -42.68 39.43
N ASN A 762 -18.13 -43.95 39.57
CA ASN A 762 -16.76 -44.41 39.79
C ASN A 762 -16.12 -44.84 38.47
N ILE A 763 -14.81 -44.68 38.35
CA ILE A 763 -14.04 -45.22 37.24
C ILE A 763 -13.62 -46.64 37.67
N VAL A 764 -14.08 -47.63 36.94
CA VAL A 764 -13.76 -49.03 37.18
C VAL A 764 -12.86 -49.51 36.01
N TRP A 765 -11.66 -49.96 36.41
CA TRP A 765 -10.74 -50.65 35.48
C TRP A 765 -10.91 -52.14 35.71
N ARG A 766 -11.46 -52.81 34.69
CA ARG A 766 -11.66 -54.25 34.77
C ARG A 766 -10.46 -54.95 34.12
N ILE A 767 -9.70 -55.70 34.90
CA ILE A 767 -8.62 -56.59 34.47
C ILE A 767 -9.26 -57.86 34.00
N THR A 768 -9.40 -58.04 32.68
CA THR A 768 -10.02 -59.22 32.05
C THR A 768 -9.07 -60.41 32.00
N GLU A 769 -7.77 -60.10 31.78
CA GLU A 769 -6.71 -61.10 31.81
C GLU A 769 -5.38 -60.45 32.26
N ALA A 770 -4.70 -61.07 33.18
CA ALA A 770 -3.30 -60.89 33.45
C ALA A 770 -2.67 -62.30 33.56
N ALA A 771 -1.71 -62.58 32.70
CA ALA A 771 -1.09 -63.89 32.66
C ALA A 771 0.43 -63.82 32.64
N LEU A 772 1.07 -64.60 33.46
CA LEU A 772 2.52 -64.78 33.48
C LEU A 772 2.83 -66.23 33.05
N ARG A 773 3.66 -66.46 32.03
CA ARG A 773 4.13 -67.78 31.58
C ARG A 773 5.66 -67.84 31.65
N ASN A 774 6.15 -68.68 32.56
CA ASN A 774 7.57 -68.80 32.78
C ASN A 774 7.91 -70.21 33.27
N ALA A 775 9.01 -70.79 32.79
CA ALA A 775 9.52 -72.09 33.19
C ALA A 775 8.46 -73.21 33.17
N GLY A 776 7.52 -73.19 32.22
CA GLY A 776 6.41 -74.14 32.15
C GLY A 776 5.24 -73.80 33.08
N SER A 777 5.35 -72.82 33.92
CA SER A 777 4.34 -72.29 34.84
C SER A 777 3.40 -71.32 34.14
N VAL A 778 2.13 -71.31 34.55
CA VAL A 778 1.12 -70.33 34.08
C VAL A 778 0.41 -69.79 35.30
N ILE A 779 0.55 -68.47 35.55
CA ILE A 779 -0.17 -67.74 36.58
C ILE A 779 -1.12 -66.77 35.88
N ARG A 780 -2.39 -66.82 36.20
CA ARG A 780 -3.43 -65.91 35.67
C ARG A 780 -4.03 -65.11 36.84
N ALA A 781 -4.36 -63.88 36.51
CA ALA A 781 -5.08 -63.03 37.46
C ALA A 781 -6.23 -62.31 36.71
N ARG A 782 -7.33 -62.10 37.38
CA ARG A 782 -8.48 -61.31 36.96
C ARG A 782 -8.91 -60.43 38.11
N GLY A 783 -9.48 -59.28 37.84
CA GLY A 783 -9.91 -58.40 38.92
C GLY A 783 -10.41 -57.04 38.44
N SER A 784 -10.43 -56.13 39.35
CA SER A 784 -10.82 -54.74 39.07
C SER A 784 -10.07 -53.80 39.99
N TRP A 785 -9.88 -52.62 39.48
CA TRP A 785 -9.46 -51.43 40.23
C TRP A 785 -10.57 -50.38 40.12
N VAL A 786 -11.12 -50.06 41.31
CA VAL A 786 -12.21 -49.06 41.43
C VAL A 786 -11.61 -47.75 41.95
N HIS A 787 -11.70 -46.68 41.15
CA HIS A 787 -11.29 -45.36 41.58
C HIS A 787 -12.50 -44.48 41.79
N THR A 788 -12.62 -43.97 42.99
CA THR A 788 -13.64 -42.99 43.37
C THR A 788 -12.97 -41.60 43.41
N PRO A 789 -13.49 -40.57 42.70
CA PRO A 789 -12.91 -39.22 42.78
C PRO A 789 -12.75 -38.76 44.24
N GLY A 790 -11.55 -38.30 44.60
CA GLY A 790 -11.22 -37.82 45.95
C GLY A 790 -10.91 -38.90 46.98
N LYS A 791 -10.83 -40.19 46.60
CA LYS A 791 -10.39 -41.32 47.48
C LYS A 791 -9.27 -42.12 46.86
N SER A 792 -8.46 -42.80 47.69
CA SER A 792 -7.56 -43.85 47.21
C SER A 792 -8.38 -44.97 46.58
N GLY A 793 -8.02 -45.39 45.33
CA GLY A 793 -8.74 -46.48 44.66
C GLY A 793 -8.52 -47.84 45.38
N GLU A 794 -9.42 -48.78 45.17
CA GLU A 794 -9.31 -50.17 45.69
C GLU A 794 -9.10 -51.15 44.54
N THR A 795 -8.09 -51.98 44.65
CA THR A 795 -7.81 -53.12 43.73
C THR A 795 -8.24 -54.44 44.36
N SER A 796 -8.97 -55.25 43.61
CA SER A 796 -9.33 -56.62 43.96
C SER A 796 -8.95 -57.56 42.85
N VAL A 797 -8.24 -58.61 43.16
CA VAL A 797 -7.68 -59.52 42.16
C VAL A 797 -7.82 -60.98 42.63
N SER A 798 -8.31 -61.85 41.76
CA SER A 798 -8.27 -63.31 41.93
C SER A 798 -7.13 -63.90 41.09
N ILE A 799 -6.28 -64.70 41.67
CA ILE A 799 -5.07 -65.28 41.08
C ILE A 799 -5.17 -66.78 41.07
N ASP A 800 -4.95 -67.38 39.90
CA ASP A 800 -4.87 -68.83 39.72
C ASP A 800 -3.52 -69.22 39.10
N GLY A 801 -2.82 -70.20 39.67
CA GLY A 801 -1.51 -70.59 39.20
C GLY A 801 -1.40 -72.09 39.07
N ASN A 802 -0.84 -72.57 37.92
CA ASN A 802 -0.38 -73.89 37.73
C ASN A 802 1.14 -73.84 37.48
N ILE A 803 1.88 -74.42 38.45
CA ILE A 803 3.34 -74.29 38.54
C ILE A 803 3.93 -75.72 38.56
N PRO A 804 4.28 -76.33 37.45
CA PRO A 804 4.81 -77.70 37.38
C PRO A 804 6.11 -77.86 38.16
N ASP A 805 6.91 -76.79 38.28
CA ASP A 805 8.22 -76.82 38.99
C ASP A 805 8.47 -75.47 39.65
N ALA A 806 8.11 -75.36 40.89
CA ALA A 806 8.28 -74.15 41.70
C ALA A 806 9.76 -73.70 41.86
N GLY A 807 10.67 -74.70 41.86
CA GLY A 807 12.10 -74.37 41.98
C GLY A 807 12.65 -73.73 40.76
N LYS A 808 12.24 -74.15 39.56
CA LYS A 808 12.64 -73.44 38.31
C LYS A 808 12.02 -72.08 38.22
N LEU A 809 10.76 -71.94 38.59
CA LEU A 809 10.12 -70.63 38.61
C LEU A 809 10.82 -69.65 39.56
N LEU A 810 11.08 -70.04 40.78
CA LEU A 810 11.79 -69.25 41.78
C LEU A 810 13.23 -68.88 41.37
N ALA A 811 13.93 -69.84 40.76
CA ALA A 811 15.24 -69.55 40.18
C ALA A 811 15.21 -68.53 39.09
N SER A 812 14.18 -68.50 38.23
CA SER A 812 14.02 -67.48 37.21
C SER A 812 13.68 -66.08 37.81
N LEU A 813 13.14 -66.04 39.01
CA LEU A 813 12.85 -64.82 39.80
C LEU A 813 14.03 -64.40 40.71
N ASP A 814 15.24 -64.91 40.49
CA ASP A 814 16.46 -64.63 41.26
C ASP A 814 16.38 -65.14 42.71
N ILE A 815 15.62 -66.19 42.94
CA ILE A 815 15.55 -66.90 44.23
C ILE A 815 16.00 -68.34 44.00
N PRO A 816 17.28 -68.60 43.73
CA PRO A 816 17.80 -69.98 43.52
C PRO A 816 17.81 -70.74 44.78
N HIS A 817 17.70 -72.12 44.72
CA HIS A 817 17.83 -73.02 45.82
C HIS A 817 16.77 -72.92 46.95
N ALA A 818 15.66 -72.18 46.74
CA ALA A 818 14.59 -72.08 47.73
C ALA A 818 13.76 -73.33 47.82
N VAL A 819 13.50 -73.95 46.63
CA VAL A 819 12.77 -75.27 46.50
C VAL A 819 13.36 -76.06 45.34
N ASN A 820 13.29 -77.31 45.40
CA ASN A 820 13.74 -78.22 44.32
C ASN A 820 12.55 -79.06 43.82
N GLY A 821 12.19 -78.79 42.53
CA GLY A 821 11.00 -79.45 41.93
C GLY A 821 9.75 -78.80 42.46
N ALA A 822 8.83 -79.53 43.03
CA ALA A 822 7.58 -79.09 43.65
C ALA A 822 6.51 -78.63 42.68
N PRO A 823 5.70 -79.52 42.11
CA PRO A 823 4.47 -79.05 41.41
C PRO A 823 3.54 -78.39 42.39
N THR A 824 3.09 -77.22 42.03
CA THR A 824 2.30 -76.31 42.92
C THR A 824 1.08 -75.78 42.19
N THR A 825 -0.05 -75.76 42.86
CA THR A 825 -1.21 -74.97 42.47
C THR A 825 -1.40 -73.80 43.39
N LEU A 826 -1.65 -72.57 42.83
CA LEU A 826 -1.87 -71.36 43.56
C LEU A 826 -3.30 -70.87 43.33
N HIS A 827 -4.01 -70.59 44.37
CA HIS A 827 -5.27 -69.84 44.34
C HIS A 827 -5.21 -68.74 45.41
N ALA A 828 -5.48 -67.50 45.01
CA ALA A 828 -5.49 -66.41 45.96
C ALA A 828 -6.49 -65.29 45.55
N ASP A 829 -7.27 -64.83 46.49
CA ASP A 829 -8.14 -63.65 46.35
C ASP A 829 -7.58 -62.55 47.23
N LEU A 830 -7.12 -61.45 46.55
CA LEU A 830 -6.43 -60.36 47.20
C LEU A 830 -7.14 -59.06 46.95
N SER A 831 -7.13 -58.17 47.94
CA SER A 831 -7.53 -56.75 47.79
C SER A 831 -6.61 -55.83 48.56
N TRP A 832 -6.39 -54.63 48.00
CA TRP A 832 -5.58 -53.58 48.63
C TRP A 832 -6.01 -52.23 48.15
N ASN A 833 -5.67 -51.19 48.94
CA ASN A 833 -5.83 -49.80 48.51
C ASN A 833 -4.73 -49.42 47.48
N ASN A 834 -5.08 -48.50 46.60
CA ASN A 834 -4.29 -48.00 45.47
C ASN A 834 -4.40 -48.83 44.17
N ALA A 835 -3.74 -48.33 43.12
CA ALA A 835 -3.69 -48.95 41.81
C ALA A 835 -2.97 -50.32 41.80
N PRO A 836 -3.27 -51.17 40.85
CA PRO A 836 -2.67 -52.55 40.76
C PRO A 836 -1.14 -52.57 40.78
N HIS A 837 -0.47 -51.56 40.22
CA HIS A 837 0.98 -51.46 40.19
C HIS A 837 1.66 -50.79 41.41
N ARG A 838 0.83 -50.29 42.36
CA ARG A 838 1.28 -49.71 43.62
C ARG A 838 0.48 -50.23 44.82
N PRO A 839 0.59 -51.49 45.14
CA PRO A 839 -0.19 -52.06 46.24
C PRO A 839 0.26 -51.44 47.56
N ASP A 840 -0.75 -50.98 48.36
CA ASP A 840 -0.51 -50.60 49.75
C ASP A 840 -0.51 -51.89 50.59
N LEU A 841 0.67 -52.41 50.84
CA LEU A 841 0.86 -53.66 51.58
C LEU A 841 0.26 -53.61 52.99
N SER A 842 0.11 -52.40 53.59
CA SER A 842 -0.51 -52.26 54.92
C SER A 842 -2.01 -52.52 54.89
N THR A 843 -2.62 -52.40 53.72
CA THR A 843 -4.06 -52.61 53.50
C THR A 843 -4.38 -53.95 52.82
N LEU A 844 -3.35 -54.77 52.57
CA LEU A 844 -3.51 -56.04 51.87
C LEU A 844 -4.38 -56.98 52.66
N ARG A 845 -5.45 -57.48 52.02
CA ARG A 845 -6.39 -58.47 52.56
C ARG A 845 -6.60 -59.60 51.57
N GLY A 846 -6.89 -60.81 52.09
CA GLY A 846 -7.24 -61.87 51.17
C GLY A 846 -6.98 -63.25 51.81
N SER A 847 -7.14 -64.22 50.93
CA SER A 847 -6.93 -65.65 51.29
C SER A 847 -6.03 -66.31 50.26
#